data_61f03b4c0401c22ab17cef590fa4b482
#
_entry.id   61f03b4c0401c22ab17cef590fa4b482
#
_cell.length_a   1.000
_cell.length_b   1.000
_cell.length_c   1.000
_cell.angle_alpha   90.00
_cell.angle_beta   90.00
_cell.angle_gamma   90.00
#
_symmetry.space_group_name_H-M   'P 1'
#
loop_
_entity.id
_entity.type
_entity.pdbx_description
1 polymer ?
#
loop_
_entity_poly.entity_id
_entity_poly.type
_entity_poly.pdbx_seq_one_letter_code
_entity_poly.pdbx_strand_id
1 'polypeptide(L)'
;MHKHSFLFCLILCVTTIYAQKTRTTKRVLIFTKNAVGAYRHASIEAGRDAVKILCEQNGMQADTSENADLFADSTLKKYSALVFLSANQDLFTAEQKAAFQRYIWSGGGFVGVHAASGVERKWLWYSKLLGGTFVWHTPQQNAIIKIIDPNHPSTKHLPTRWKRWDEWYFFGKPNPDVKVVAALDTTTFKSDRHTQDYPFAWYHDFEGGRSFYTAGGHNIEDFSDKLFLNHILGGIQYAIGKNDALNYDNVKKYAPEPIKLVTLDPGHFHAALVQKTMYPDVEVNVHVYTPEGEDVKAHIARINSYNKRADNPTKWQEFLYQGDDFFEKMIKQKKGNVVVLSGNNRKKTEYISKSLEAGFNVFADKPMVINTEGFEKLKKAFATAEKNKRLLYDIMTERFEITTLLQRELSRDPSVFGTLETGTLENPAITKESVHHFYKYVSGSVLTRPTWFMDVEQQGEGIVDVMTHLVDLVQWAAFPEQILDYKTDIKLNSAKRWTTDMSLNQFKTITKTTAFPDFLSKNVVKDSILQVFCNGEINYQLKGVHAKTSVIWNYKAPEGTGDTHYSTMRGIKANLVIKQGAEEGYKSTLYIEPTDTSALSFSRNTEGVQKALKKMQATYPDITFERIGQKYKVIIPEKYREGHETHFARVTERFLEYLKNGNMPAWEVPNMLAKYYTTTMALEMARK
;
A
#
# COMPACT_ATOMS: atom_id res chain seq x y z
N MET A 1 -57.13 -90.29 3.83
CA MET A 1 -57.35 -88.90 3.47
C MET A 1 -56.05 -88.12 3.78
N HIS A 2 -55.16 -87.97 2.81
CA HIS A 2 -53.82 -87.30 3.00
C HIS A 2 -53.90 -85.98 2.28
N LYS A 3 -53.56 -84.86 3.02
CA LYS A 3 -53.38 -83.56 2.45
C LYS A 3 -51.83 -83.34 2.27
N HIS A 4 -51.47 -83.17 1.02
CA HIS A 4 -50.10 -82.74 0.66
C HIS A 4 -50.05 -81.23 0.60
N SER A 5 -49.24 -80.64 1.42
CA SER A 5 -48.91 -79.19 1.37
C SER A 5 -47.64 -79.03 0.48
N PHE A 6 -47.75 -78.25 -0.60
CA PHE A 6 -46.65 -77.82 -1.44
C PHE A 6 -46.09 -76.53 -0.91
N LEU A 7 -44.81 -76.54 -0.53
CA LEU A 7 -44.04 -75.40 -0.09
C LEU A 7 -43.34 -74.76 -1.27
N PHE A 8 -43.75 -73.54 -1.68
CA PHE A 8 -43.13 -72.76 -2.73
C PHE A 8 -42.01 -71.90 -2.12
N CYS A 9 -40.72 -72.25 -2.41
CA CYS A 9 -39.57 -71.39 -2.07
C CYS A 9 -39.42 -70.28 -3.11
N LEU A 10 -39.69 -69.04 -2.73
CA LEU A 10 -39.41 -67.82 -3.51
C LEU A 10 -37.95 -67.40 -3.28
N ILE A 11 -37.09 -67.63 -4.26
CA ILE A 11 -35.69 -67.15 -4.22
C ILE A 11 -35.71 -65.67 -4.69
N LEU A 12 -35.52 -64.73 -3.73
CA LEU A 12 -35.32 -63.32 -4.03
C LEU A 12 -33.83 -63.11 -4.45
N CYS A 13 -33.57 -62.97 -5.74
CA CYS A 13 -32.28 -62.47 -6.23
C CYS A 13 -32.19 -60.96 -5.94
N VAL A 14 -31.49 -60.57 -4.89
CA VAL A 14 -31.10 -59.17 -4.63
C VAL A 14 -29.87 -58.87 -5.55
N THR A 15 -30.12 -58.27 -6.68
CA THR A 15 -29.07 -57.68 -7.51
C THR A 15 -28.64 -56.35 -6.84
N THR A 16 -27.55 -56.34 -6.09
CA THR A 16 -26.83 -55.17 -5.66
C THR A 16 -26.24 -54.44 -6.87
N ILE A 17 -26.92 -53.38 -7.32
CA ILE A 17 -26.37 -52.46 -8.32
C ILE A 17 -25.32 -51.62 -7.56
N TYR A 18 -24.05 -51.99 -7.71
CA TYR A 18 -22.96 -51.10 -7.39
C TYR A 18 -23.00 -49.95 -8.39
N ALA A 19 -23.49 -48.82 -7.98
CA ALA A 19 -23.34 -47.57 -8.72
C ALA A 19 -21.83 -47.28 -8.79
N GLN A 20 -21.22 -47.61 -9.88
CA GLN A 20 -19.84 -47.26 -10.18
C GLN A 20 -19.80 -45.72 -10.29
N LYS A 21 -19.32 -45.06 -9.25
CA LYS A 21 -19.11 -43.59 -9.23
C LYS A 21 -18.18 -43.30 -10.42
N THR A 22 -18.72 -42.79 -11.50
CA THR A 22 -17.95 -42.38 -12.69
C THR A 22 -16.87 -41.39 -12.22
N ARG A 23 -15.64 -41.83 -12.19
CA ARG A 23 -14.48 -41.01 -11.84
C ARG A 23 -14.38 -39.92 -12.90
N THR A 24 -14.70 -38.69 -12.55
CA THR A 24 -14.52 -37.56 -13.45
C THR A 24 -13.05 -37.45 -13.83
N THR A 25 -12.74 -37.52 -15.12
CA THR A 25 -11.38 -37.42 -15.64
C THR A 25 -10.78 -36.07 -15.24
N LYS A 26 -9.63 -36.09 -14.54
CA LYS A 26 -8.95 -34.86 -14.11
C LYS A 26 -8.47 -34.10 -15.35
N ARG A 27 -8.67 -32.77 -15.36
CA ARG A 27 -8.26 -31.90 -16.47
C ARG A 27 -7.26 -30.85 -16.01
N VAL A 28 -6.19 -30.65 -16.77
CA VAL A 28 -5.09 -29.74 -16.47
C VAL A 28 -5.00 -28.69 -17.58
N LEU A 29 -4.84 -27.42 -17.22
CA LEU A 29 -4.50 -26.34 -18.15
C LEU A 29 -3.01 -26.03 -18.05
N ILE A 30 -2.27 -26.20 -19.12
CA ILE A 30 -0.86 -25.80 -19.24
C ILE A 30 -0.84 -24.42 -19.89
N PHE A 31 -0.47 -23.42 -19.10
CA PHE A 31 -0.50 -22.00 -19.46
C PHE A 31 0.93 -21.47 -19.64
N THR A 32 1.24 -20.96 -20.86
CA THR A 32 2.60 -20.58 -21.26
C THR A 32 2.71 -19.15 -21.76
N LYS A 33 1.76 -18.28 -21.40
CA LYS A 33 1.75 -16.88 -21.85
C LYS A 33 2.93 -16.09 -21.30
N ASN A 34 3.53 -15.30 -22.18
CA ASN A 34 4.51 -14.28 -21.84
C ASN A 34 3.97 -12.91 -22.26
N ALA A 35 4.19 -11.86 -21.47
CA ALA A 35 3.81 -10.51 -21.84
C ALA A 35 4.64 -10.03 -23.06
N VAL A 36 4.09 -9.08 -23.80
CA VAL A 36 4.79 -8.48 -24.95
C VAL A 36 6.09 -7.84 -24.48
N GLY A 37 7.20 -8.18 -25.11
CA GLY A 37 8.54 -7.70 -24.74
C GLY A 37 9.20 -8.42 -23.56
N ALA A 38 8.53 -9.39 -22.93
CA ALA A 38 9.14 -10.24 -21.92
C ALA A 38 10.09 -11.26 -22.54
N TYR A 39 11.09 -11.69 -21.76
CA TYR A 39 11.94 -12.80 -22.16
C TYR A 39 11.12 -14.09 -22.27
N ARG A 40 11.16 -14.74 -23.42
CA ARG A 40 10.49 -16.03 -23.68
C ARG A 40 11.54 -17.12 -23.71
N HIS A 41 11.39 -18.13 -22.85
CA HIS A 41 12.32 -19.27 -22.79
C HIS A 41 12.15 -20.19 -24.00
N ALA A 42 13.25 -20.61 -24.56
CA ALA A 42 13.28 -21.57 -25.71
C ALA A 42 12.69 -22.95 -25.35
N SER A 43 12.65 -23.27 -24.08
CA SER A 43 12.14 -24.56 -23.57
C SER A 43 10.60 -24.63 -23.48
N ILE A 44 9.86 -23.52 -23.74
CA ILE A 44 8.41 -23.50 -23.56
C ILE A 44 7.67 -24.51 -24.41
N GLU A 45 7.98 -24.58 -25.69
CA GLU A 45 7.33 -25.52 -26.64
C GLU A 45 7.59 -26.96 -26.24
N ALA A 46 8.85 -27.33 -26.00
CA ALA A 46 9.24 -28.68 -25.56
C ALA A 46 8.58 -29.04 -24.21
N GLY A 47 8.58 -28.09 -23.26
CA GLY A 47 7.97 -28.29 -21.95
C GLY A 47 6.46 -28.44 -22.02
N ARG A 48 5.79 -27.59 -22.79
CA ARG A 48 4.34 -27.66 -23.04
C ARG A 48 3.94 -29.05 -23.56
N ASP A 49 4.60 -29.51 -24.60
CA ASP A 49 4.27 -30.75 -25.28
C ASP A 49 4.62 -31.96 -24.39
N ALA A 50 5.78 -31.97 -23.74
CA ALA A 50 6.16 -33.02 -22.80
C ALA A 50 5.22 -33.15 -21.61
N VAL A 51 4.84 -32.02 -20.96
CA VAL A 51 3.91 -32.03 -19.82
C VAL A 51 2.50 -32.43 -20.25
N LYS A 52 2.06 -32.06 -21.47
CA LYS A 52 0.79 -32.53 -22.03
C LYS A 52 0.78 -34.05 -22.18
N ILE A 53 1.76 -34.61 -22.86
CA ILE A 53 1.92 -36.05 -23.05
C ILE A 53 1.99 -36.77 -21.68
N LEU A 54 2.75 -36.22 -20.74
CA LEU A 54 2.89 -36.77 -19.40
C LEU A 54 1.54 -36.83 -18.65
N CYS A 55 0.71 -35.81 -18.75
CA CYS A 55 -0.64 -35.77 -18.17
C CYS A 55 -1.52 -36.86 -18.82
N GLU A 56 -1.54 -36.93 -20.15
CA GLU A 56 -2.36 -37.90 -20.92
C GLU A 56 -1.96 -39.33 -20.59
N GLN A 57 -0.66 -39.66 -20.55
CA GLN A 57 -0.13 -40.99 -20.16
C GLN A 57 -0.51 -41.38 -18.72
N ASN A 58 -0.82 -40.41 -17.87
CA ASN A 58 -1.25 -40.63 -16.47
C ASN A 58 -2.76 -40.45 -16.26
N GLY A 59 -3.57 -40.56 -17.31
CA GLY A 59 -5.03 -40.60 -17.27
C GLY A 59 -5.67 -39.24 -16.99
N MET A 60 -4.99 -38.13 -17.27
CA MET A 60 -5.50 -36.77 -17.19
C MET A 60 -5.71 -36.20 -18.60
N GLN A 61 -6.73 -35.37 -18.77
CA GLN A 61 -6.85 -34.54 -19.98
C GLN A 61 -5.98 -33.29 -19.79
N ALA A 62 -5.29 -32.84 -20.83
CA ALA A 62 -4.45 -31.66 -20.78
C ALA A 62 -4.73 -30.71 -21.97
N ASP A 63 -5.07 -29.47 -21.64
CA ASP A 63 -5.17 -28.39 -22.62
C ASP A 63 -3.96 -27.47 -22.49
N THR A 64 -3.60 -26.84 -23.60
CA THR A 64 -2.50 -25.86 -23.65
C THR A 64 -3.02 -24.51 -24.15
N SER A 65 -2.56 -23.40 -23.56
CA SER A 65 -2.99 -22.07 -24.00
C SER A 65 -2.01 -20.97 -23.61
N GLU A 66 -2.01 -19.90 -24.40
CA GLU A 66 -1.45 -18.59 -24.07
C GLU A 66 -2.54 -17.50 -23.92
N ASN A 67 -3.81 -17.90 -24.05
CA ASN A 67 -4.92 -16.95 -23.97
C ASN A 67 -5.35 -16.73 -22.52
N ALA A 68 -5.14 -15.49 -22.02
CA ALA A 68 -5.56 -15.09 -20.67
C ALA A 68 -7.11 -14.97 -20.51
N ASP A 69 -7.88 -14.92 -21.60
CA ASP A 69 -9.35 -14.87 -21.52
C ASP A 69 -9.95 -16.18 -20.97
N LEU A 70 -9.16 -17.23 -20.92
CA LEU A 70 -9.55 -18.47 -20.21
C LEU A 70 -9.67 -18.30 -18.71
N PHE A 71 -9.12 -17.21 -18.14
CA PHE A 71 -9.24 -16.90 -16.72
C PHE A 71 -10.57 -16.25 -16.41
N ALA A 72 -11.64 -17.05 -16.57
CA ALA A 72 -13.03 -16.75 -16.20
C ALA A 72 -13.59 -17.96 -15.45
N ASP A 73 -14.52 -17.74 -14.51
CA ASP A 73 -15.12 -18.83 -13.69
C ASP A 73 -15.74 -19.93 -14.54
N SER A 74 -16.39 -19.56 -15.66
CA SER A 74 -17.01 -20.51 -16.59
C SER A 74 -16.02 -21.50 -17.23
N THR A 75 -14.77 -21.08 -17.37
CA THR A 75 -13.68 -21.86 -17.96
C THR A 75 -12.87 -22.57 -16.90
N LEU A 76 -12.39 -21.84 -15.88
CA LEU A 76 -11.49 -22.38 -14.86
C LEU A 76 -12.10 -23.52 -14.06
N LYS A 77 -13.42 -23.51 -13.85
CA LYS A 77 -14.15 -24.61 -13.14
C LYS A 77 -14.00 -25.98 -13.80
N LYS A 78 -13.52 -26.06 -15.04
CA LYS A 78 -13.31 -27.32 -15.77
C LYS A 78 -11.97 -27.98 -15.42
N TYR A 79 -11.04 -27.24 -14.80
CA TYR A 79 -9.68 -27.71 -14.56
C TYR A 79 -9.46 -28.07 -13.09
N SER A 80 -8.79 -29.22 -12.87
CA SER A 80 -8.38 -29.67 -11.55
C SER A 80 -7.07 -29.00 -11.11
N ALA A 81 -6.21 -28.63 -12.06
CA ALA A 81 -4.98 -27.88 -11.82
C ALA A 81 -4.63 -26.95 -13.00
N LEU A 82 -3.98 -25.84 -12.68
CA LEU A 82 -3.36 -24.91 -13.63
C LEU A 82 -1.85 -25.07 -13.51
N VAL A 83 -1.15 -25.30 -14.63
CA VAL A 83 0.31 -25.40 -14.71
C VAL A 83 0.83 -24.18 -15.44
N PHE A 84 1.48 -23.27 -14.73
CA PHE A 84 2.18 -22.12 -15.34
C PHE A 84 3.59 -22.57 -15.69
N LEU A 85 3.83 -22.85 -16.97
CA LEU A 85 5.11 -23.32 -17.47
C LEU A 85 5.85 -22.16 -18.14
N SER A 86 6.86 -21.64 -17.47
CA SER A 86 7.66 -20.49 -17.90
C SER A 86 6.85 -19.27 -18.37
N ALA A 87 5.62 -19.12 -17.88
CA ALA A 87 4.84 -17.91 -18.03
C ALA A 87 5.53 -16.74 -17.31
N ASN A 88 5.45 -15.50 -17.83
CA ASN A 88 6.29 -14.41 -17.32
C ASN A 88 5.65 -13.03 -17.49
N GLN A 89 5.93 -12.13 -16.51
CA GLN A 89 5.48 -10.72 -16.40
C GLN A 89 3.96 -10.56 -16.11
N ASP A 90 3.44 -9.35 -16.32
CA ASP A 90 2.04 -9.03 -16.03
C ASP A 90 1.11 -9.53 -17.14
N LEU A 91 0.20 -10.45 -16.80
CA LEU A 91 -0.57 -11.24 -17.77
C LEU A 91 -2.08 -11.02 -17.70
N PHE A 92 -2.59 -10.50 -16.58
CA PHE A 92 -4.02 -10.56 -16.26
C PHE A 92 -4.64 -9.20 -15.99
N THR A 93 -5.88 -9.02 -16.46
CA THR A 93 -6.76 -7.93 -16.02
C THR A 93 -7.21 -8.13 -14.58
N ALA A 94 -7.83 -7.13 -13.97
CA ALA A 94 -8.39 -7.24 -12.62
C ALA A 94 -9.45 -8.34 -12.52
N GLU A 95 -10.32 -8.49 -13.53
CA GLU A 95 -11.37 -9.50 -13.59
C GLU A 95 -10.78 -10.92 -13.70
N GLN A 96 -9.72 -11.09 -14.51
CA GLN A 96 -9.02 -12.36 -14.67
C GLN A 96 -8.30 -12.76 -13.37
N LYS A 97 -7.68 -11.79 -12.67
CA LYS A 97 -7.10 -12.00 -11.33
C LYS A 97 -8.15 -12.46 -10.32
N ALA A 98 -9.31 -11.80 -10.30
CA ALA A 98 -10.41 -12.17 -9.41
C ALA A 98 -10.96 -13.59 -9.71
N ALA A 99 -11.09 -13.97 -10.99
CA ALA A 99 -11.50 -15.32 -11.37
C ALA A 99 -10.45 -16.38 -10.96
N PHE A 100 -9.16 -16.06 -11.09
CA PHE A 100 -8.09 -16.95 -10.64
C PHE A 100 -8.09 -17.12 -9.10
N GLN A 101 -8.34 -16.07 -8.34
CA GLN A 101 -8.51 -16.17 -6.89
C GLN A 101 -9.67 -17.08 -6.52
N ARG A 102 -10.86 -16.88 -7.12
CA ARG A 102 -12.03 -17.72 -6.87
C ARG A 102 -11.78 -19.19 -7.22
N TYR A 103 -11.03 -19.46 -8.28
CA TYR A 103 -10.62 -20.82 -8.65
C TYR A 103 -9.79 -21.47 -7.52
N ILE A 104 -8.78 -20.81 -6.99
CA ILE A 104 -7.98 -21.32 -5.87
C ILE A 104 -8.84 -21.50 -4.62
N TRP A 105 -9.66 -20.50 -4.26
CA TRP A 105 -10.57 -20.56 -3.11
C TRP A 105 -11.59 -21.70 -3.20
N SER A 106 -11.94 -22.11 -4.41
CA SER A 106 -12.81 -23.25 -4.64
C SER A 106 -12.13 -24.62 -4.50
N GLY A 107 -10.81 -24.65 -4.24
CA GLY A 107 -10.01 -25.87 -4.08
C GLY A 107 -9.15 -26.21 -5.31
N GLY A 108 -8.98 -25.27 -6.23
CA GLY A 108 -8.19 -25.44 -7.45
C GLY A 108 -6.70 -25.66 -7.17
N GLY A 109 -6.04 -26.49 -8.00
CA GLY A 109 -4.61 -26.76 -7.94
C GLY A 109 -3.79 -25.78 -8.76
N PHE A 110 -2.60 -25.41 -8.26
CA PHE A 110 -1.65 -24.55 -8.96
C PHE A 110 -0.26 -25.19 -8.99
N VAL A 111 0.39 -25.15 -10.15
CA VAL A 111 1.78 -25.59 -10.34
C VAL A 111 2.53 -24.50 -11.10
N GLY A 112 3.59 -24.00 -10.49
CA GLY A 112 4.52 -23.08 -11.15
C GLY A 112 5.81 -23.80 -11.54
N VAL A 113 6.27 -23.60 -12.79
CA VAL A 113 7.52 -24.12 -13.30
C VAL A 113 8.38 -22.96 -13.78
N HIS A 114 9.61 -22.89 -13.31
CA HIS A 114 10.65 -21.97 -13.72
C HIS A 114 10.22 -20.50 -13.65
N ALA A 115 10.09 -19.81 -14.82
CA ALA A 115 9.78 -18.39 -14.89
C ALA A 115 8.38 -18.02 -14.37
N ALA A 116 7.54 -18.99 -13.99
CA ALA A 116 6.27 -18.70 -13.31
C ALA A 116 6.45 -17.81 -12.06
N SER A 117 7.63 -17.82 -11.42
CA SER A 117 7.97 -16.93 -10.31
C SER A 117 8.17 -15.47 -10.71
N GLY A 118 8.21 -15.17 -12.00
CA GLY A 118 8.25 -13.83 -12.58
C GLY A 118 6.89 -13.25 -12.98
N VAL A 119 5.80 -14.02 -12.86
CA VAL A 119 4.44 -13.57 -13.18
C VAL A 119 3.95 -12.60 -12.10
N GLU A 120 3.30 -11.52 -12.52
CA GLU A 120 2.55 -10.59 -11.65
C GLU A 120 3.31 -10.18 -10.38
N ARG A 121 4.57 -9.79 -10.49
CA ARG A 121 5.46 -9.49 -9.35
C ARG A 121 4.89 -8.47 -8.35
N LYS A 122 4.00 -7.61 -8.81
CA LYS A 122 3.35 -6.60 -7.97
C LYS A 122 2.07 -7.12 -7.30
N TRP A 123 1.58 -8.30 -7.70
CA TRP A 123 0.38 -8.90 -7.13
C TRP A 123 0.75 -9.82 -5.96
N LEU A 124 0.73 -9.26 -4.75
CA LEU A 124 1.16 -9.95 -3.54
C LEU A 124 0.44 -11.29 -3.31
N TRP A 125 -0.85 -11.37 -3.66
CA TRP A 125 -1.62 -12.60 -3.55
C TRP A 125 -1.00 -13.73 -4.40
N TYR A 126 -0.60 -13.43 -5.64
CA TYR A 126 0.07 -14.42 -6.50
C TYR A 126 1.43 -14.84 -5.94
N SER A 127 2.20 -13.89 -5.41
CA SER A 127 3.48 -14.20 -4.75
C SER A 127 3.30 -15.12 -3.54
N LYS A 128 2.21 -14.91 -2.78
CA LYS A 128 1.85 -15.80 -1.65
C LYS A 128 1.38 -17.17 -2.12
N LEU A 129 0.57 -17.26 -3.20
CA LEU A 129 0.13 -18.50 -3.82
C LEU A 129 1.31 -19.32 -4.32
N LEU A 130 2.21 -18.72 -5.10
CA LEU A 130 3.40 -19.39 -5.62
C LEU A 130 4.39 -19.77 -4.52
N GLY A 131 4.48 -18.95 -3.46
CA GLY A 131 5.35 -19.15 -2.30
C GLY A 131 6.65 -18.37 -2.32
N GLY A 132 6.98 -17.66 -3.40
CA GLY A 132 8.17 -16.81 -3.52
C GLY A 132 8.14 -16.00 -4.81
N THR A 133 8.96 -14.95 -4.89
CA THR A 133 9.07 -14.10 -6.08
C THR A 133 10.50 -14.11 -6.58
N PHE A 134 10.67 -14.31 -7.88
CA PHE A 134 11.96 -14.27 -8.54
C PHE A 134 12.65 -12.91 -8.34
N VAL A 135 13.93 -12.95 -7.96
CA VAL A 135 14.77 -11.76 -7.79
C VAL A 135 15.93 -11.75 -8.77
N TRP A 136 16.63 -12.87 -8.89
CA TRP A 136 17.84 -12.99 -9.69
C TRP A 136 18.19 -14.48 -9.93
N HIS A 137 19.08 -14.76 -10.89
CA HIS A 137 19.61 -16.11 -11.17
C HIS A 137 21.11 -16.06 -11.46
N THR A 138 21.80 -17.19 -11.29
CA THR A 138 23.19 -17.37 -11.73
C THR A 138 23.26 -17.57 -13.24
N PRO A 139 24.44 -17.43 -13.86
CA PRO A 139 24.69 -18.10 -15.13
C PRO A 139 24.46 -19.61 -15.01
N GLN A 140 24.13 -20.27 -16.13
CA GLN A 140 23.94 -21.71 -16.16
C GLN A 140 25.20 -22.45 -15.70
N GLN A 141 25.05 -23.43 -14.83
CA GLN A 141 26.14 -24.23 -14.28
C GLN A 141 25.62 -25.50 -13.62
N ASN A 142 26.53 -26.48 -13.37
CA ASN A 142 26.17 -27.65 -12.58
C ASN A 142 25.96 -27.29 -11.13
N ALA A 143 24.92 -27.87 -10.50
CA ALA A 143 24.77 -27.91 -9.05
C ALA A 143 24.15 -29.25 -8.60
N ILE A 144 24.24 -29.52 -7.33
CA ILE A 144 23.55 -30.62 -6.68
C ILE A 144 22.32 -30.07 -5.96
N ILE A 145 21.20 -30.73 -6.22
CA ILE A 145 19.95 -30.51 -5.51
C ILE A 145 19.83 -31.56 -4.42
N LYS A 146 19.73 -31.14 -3.17
CA LYS A 146 19.46 -32.00 -2.00
C LYS A 146 17.98 -32.26 -1.90
N ILE A 147 17.55 -33.49 -1.80
CA ILE A 147 16.15 -33.84 -1.54
C ILE A 147 15.92 -33.72 -0.04
N ILE A 148 15.02 -32.82 0.34
CA ILE A 148 14.68 -32.49 1.74
C ILE A 148 13.52 -33.37 2.24
N ASP A 149 12.48 -33.53 1.41
CA ASP A 149 11.38 -34.46 1.69
C ASP A 149 11.35 -35.58 0.63
N PRO A 150 11.89 -36.76 0.95
CA PRO A 150 11.90 -37.89 0.02
C PRO A 150 10.55 -38.60 -0.14
N ASN A 151 9.54 -38.27 0.67
CA ASN A 151 8.23 -38.90 0.63
C ASN A 151 7.21 -38.16 -0.23
N HIS A 152 7.50 -36.91 -0.60
CA HIS A 152 6.60 -36.13 -1.43
C HIS A 152 6.47 -36.74 -2.84
N PRO A 153 5.28 -36.73 -3.49
CA PRO A 153 5.09 -37.29 -4.80
C PRO A 153 6.10 -36.81 -5.88
N SER A 154 6.55 -35.55 -5.78
CA SER A 154 7.50 -34.95 -6.71
C SER A 154 8.95 -35.39 -6.50
N THR A 155 9.30 -35.99 -5.36
CA THR A 155 10.70 -36.26 -5.01
C THR A 155 11.00 -37.72 -4.69
N LYS A 156 9.98 -38.54 -4.42
CA LYS A 156 10.13 -39.94 -3.99
C LYS A 156 10.90 -40.84 -4.94
N HIS A 157 11.02 -40.43 -6.21
CA HIS A 157 11.74 -41.16 -7.26
C HIS A 157 13.13 -40.59 -7.58
N LEU A 158 13.46 -39.44 -6.93
CA LEU A 158 14.72 -38.74 -7.15
C LEU A 158 15.85 -39.30 -6.28
N PRO A 159 17.11 -39.28 -6.76
CA PRO A 159 18.26 -39.58 -5.89
C PRO A 159 18.39 -38.50 -4.83
N THR A 160 18.85 -38.85 -3.62
CA THR A 160 19.01 -37.90 -2.48
C THR A 160 19.89 -36.70 -2.81
N ARG A 161 20.80 -36.85 -3.77
CA ARG A 161 21.67 -35.82 -4.33
C ARG A 161 21.52 -35.83 -5.87
N TRP A 162 20.69 -34.93 -6.37
CA TRP A 162 20.31 -34.84 -7.77
C TRP A 162 21.15 -33.79 -8.49
N LYS A 163 22.10 -34.26 -9.38
CA LYS A 163 22.95 -33.37 -10.16
C LYS A 163 22.19 -32.84 -11.38
N ARG A 164 22.21 -31.53 -11.60
CA ARG A 164 21.61 -30.89 -12.79
C ARG A 164 22.49 -29.77 -13.31
N TRP A 165 22.27 -29.42 -14.58
CA TRP A 165 22.78 -28.23 -15.25
C TRP A 165 21.59 -27.32 -15.51
N ASP A 166 21.56 -26.11 -14.89
CA ASP A 166 20.47 -25.12 -15.02
C ASP A 166 20.99 -23.74 -14.60
N GLU A 167 20.16 -22.70 -14.72
CA GLU A 167 20.35 -21.44 -14.01
C GLU A 167 19.67 -21.50 -12.64
N TRP A 168 20.36 -21.02 -11.60
CA TRP A 168 19.88 -21.18 -10.23
C TRP A 168 19.19 -19.92 -9.76
N TYR A 169 17.88 -20.02 -9.49
CA TYR A 169 17.01 -18.91 -9.10
C TYR A 169 17.15 -18.55 -7.64
N PHE A 170 17.10 -17.24 -7.38
CA PHE A 170 17.04 -16.62 -6.06
C PHE A 170 15.70 -15.94 -5.89
N PHE A 171 15.10 -16.11 -4.71
CA PHE A 171 13.76 -15.62 -4.43
C PHE A 171 13.82 -14.55 -3.35
N GLY A 172 12.89 -13.57 -3.41
CA GLY A 172 12.53 -12.73 -2.28
C GLY A 172 11.98 -13.58 -1.14
N LYS A 173 11.71 -12.98 0.03
CA LYS A 173 11.23 -13.71 1.21
C LYS A 173 10.12 -14.68 0.81
N PRO A 174 10.35 -16.00 0.91
CA PRO A 174 9.31 -16.98 0.63
C PRO A 174 8.17 -16.84 1.66
N ASN A 175 6.98 -17.24 1.26
CA ASN A 175 5.87 -17.40 2.19
C ASN A 175 6.31 -18.37 3.31
N PRO A 176 6.18 -18.02 4.60
CA PRO A 176 6.61 -18.88 5.71
C PRO A 176 5.89 -20.21 5.77
N ASP A 177 4.72 -20.34 5.13
CA ASP A 177 3.92 -21.57 5.13
C ASP A 177 4.38 -22.60 4.10
N VAL A 178 5.37 -22.29 3.23
CA VAL A 178 5.86 -23.23 2.24
C VAL A 178 6.70 -24.34 2.88
N LYS A 179 6.54 -25.56 2.36
CA LYS A 179 7.31 -26.74 2.73
C LYS A 179 8.28 -27.07 1.60
N VAL A 180 9.56 -26.87 1.85
CA VAL A 180 10.63 -27.13 0.87
C VAL A 180 10.81 -28.64 0.70
N VAL A 181 10.73 -29.14 -0.51
CA VAL A 181 10.96 -30.57 -0.85
C VAL A 181 12.35 -30.82 -1.43
N ALA A 182 12.95 -29.77 -2.03
CA ALA A 182 14.29 -29.84 -2.61
C ALA A 182 14.99 -28.49 -2.49
N ALA A 183 16.29 -28.50 -2.21
CA ALA A 183 17.12 -27.29 -2.05
C ALA A 183 18.47 -27.45 -2.74
N LEU A 184 19.05 -26.35 -3.19
CA LEU A 184 20.39 -26.32 -3.80
C LEU A 184 21.47 -26.53 -2.73
N ASP A 185 22.45 -27.35 -3.04
CA ASP A 185 23.68 -27.47 -2.24
C ASP A 185 24.62 -26.32 -2.62
N THR A 186 24.67 -25.30 -1.79
CA THR A 186 25.41 -24.05 -2.04
C THR A 186 26.93 -24.27 -2.18
N THR A 187 27.46 -25.42 -1.75
CA THR A 187 28.87 -25.76 -1.88
C THR A 187 29.23 -26.28 -3.28
N THR A 188 28.25 -26.54 -4.14
CA THR A 188 28.44 -27.22 -5.44
C THR A 188 28.33 -26.30 -6.66
N PHE A 189 28.06 -25.02 -6.47
CA PHE A 189 27.97 -24.03 -7.55
C PHE A 189 28.55 -22.66 -7.11
N LYS A 190 28.82 -21.80 -8.08
CA LYS A 190 29.40 -20.46 -7.82
C LYS A 190 28.29 -19.41 -7.81
N SER A 191 28.28 -18.57 -6.78
CA SER A 191 27.41 -17.39 -6.68
C SER A 191 28.10 -16.32 -5.84
N ASP A 192 27.91 -15.06 -6.20
CA ASP A 192 28.30 -13.88 -5.43
C ASP A 192 27.26 -13.49 -4.36
N ARG A 193 26.12 -14.19 -4.33
CA ARG A 193 24.98 -13.97 -3.43
C ARG A 193 24.68 -15.23 -2.63
N HIS A 194 25.59 -15.62 -1.74
CA HIS A 194 25.34 -16.74 -0.83
C HIS A 194 24.40 -16.33 0.30
N THR A 195 23.22 -16.96 0.36
CA THR A 195 22.36 -16.99 1.55
C THR A 195 22.32 -18.43 2.07
N GLN A 196 21.88 -18.63 3.33
CA GLN A 196 22.03 -19.94 3.97
C GLN A 196 21.16 -21.06 3.36
N ASP A 197 19.99 -20.72 2.75
CA ASP A 197 19.07 -21.69 2.17
C ASP A 197 18.62 -21.25 0.77
N TYR A 198 18.81 -22.13 -0.21
CA TYR A 198 18.33 -21.95 -1.58
C TYR A 198 17.27 -22.99 -1.91
N PRO A 199 15.97 -22.69 -1.65
CA PRO A 199 14.91 -23.60 -2.03
C PRO A 199 14.88 -23.75 -3.57
N PHE A 200 14.79 -25.01 -4.04
CA PHE A 200 14.62 -25.34 -5.46
C PHE A 200 13.17 -25.69 -5.80
N ALA A 201 12.49 -26.42 -4.91
CA ALA A 201 11.10 -26.78 -5.07
C ALA A 201 10.40 -26.86 -3.72
N TRP A 202 9.12 -26.45 -3.70
CA TRP A 202 8.28 -26.40 -2.51
C TRP A 202 6.80 -26.56 -2.82
N TYR A 203 6.01 -26.79 -1.77
CA TYR A 203 4.57 -26.88 -1.84
C TYR A 203 3.92 -26.29 -0.58
N HIS A 204 2.65 -25.94 -0.67
CA HIS A 204 1.81 -25.60 0.47
C HIS A 204 0.32 -25.64 0.12
N ASP A 205 -0.51 -25.75 1.14
CA ASP A 205 -1.95 -25.44 1.03
C ASP A 205 -2.12 -23.93 1.07
N PHE A 206 -2.95 -23.38 0.22
CA PHE A 206 -3.17 -21.94 0.13
C PHE A 206 -4.63 -21.61 -0.14
N GLU A 207 -5.29 -20.94 0.83
CA GLU A 207 -6.66 -20.41 0.72
C GLU A 207 -7.66 -21.42 0.10
N GLY A 208 -7.61 -22.66 0.53
CA GLY A 208 -8.49 -23.73 0.04
C GLY A 208 -7.95 -24.54 -1.12
N GLY A 209 -7.01 -24.01 -1.90
CA GLY A 209 -6.29 -24.71 -2.96
C GLY A 209 -4.95 -25.29 -2.52
N ARG A 210 -4.18 -25.80 -3.47
CA ARG A 210 -2.84 -26.34 -3.27
C ARG A 210 -1.88 -25.80 -4.31
N SER A 211 -0.68 -25.44 -3.89
CA SER A 211 0.37 -24.89 -4.74
C SER A 211 1.63 -25.71 -4.66
N PHE A 212 2.23 -25.97 -5.82
CA PHE A 212 3.55 -26.55 -5.97
C PHE A 212 4.39 -25.68 -6.90
N TYR A 213 5.67 -25.52 -6.60
CA TYR A 213 6.60 -24.79 -7.47
C TYR A 213 7.93 -25.54 -7.60
N THR A 214 8.54 -25.47 -8.79
CA THR A 214 9.91 -25.89 -9.06
C THR A 214 10.65 -24.87 -9.92
N ALA A 215 11.92 -24.59 -9.57
CA ALA A 215 12.74 -23.58 -10.23
C ALA A 215 13.41 -24.05 -11.52
N GLY A 216 13.53 -25.37 -11.74
CA GLY A 216 14.16 -25.94 -12.94
C GLY A 216 13.29 -25.82 -14.18
N GLY A 217 13.89 -26.06 -15.36
CA GLY A 217 13.18 -26.09 -16.64
C GLY A 217 13.59 -24.97 -17.60
N HIS A 218 14.77 -24.41 -17.43
CA HIS A 218 15.32 -23.42 -18.36
C HIS A 218 15.64 -24.02 -19.72
N ASN A 219 16.19 -25.23 -19.76
CA ASN A 219 16.72 -25.87 -20.99
C ASN A 219 15.67 -26.76 -21.66
N ILE A 220 15.79 -26.91 -22.98
CA ILE A 220 14.95 -27.82 -23.78
C ILE A 220 15.13 -29.28 -23.31
N GLU A 221 16.36 -29.66 -23.01
CA GLU A 221 16.77 -30.99 -22.57
C GLU A 221 16.12 -31.41 -21.24
N ASP A 222 15.78 -30.47 -20.38
CA ASP A 222 15.08 -30.72 -19.11
C ASP A 222 13.77 -31.48 -19.33
N PHE A 223 13.07 -31.19 -20.42
CA PHE A 223 11.79 -31.79 -20.78
C PHE A 223 11.92 -33.12 -21.53
N SER A 224 13.15 -33.64 -21.67
CA SER A 224 13.46 -35.01 -22.07
C SER A 224 13.95 -35.89 -20.91
N ASP A 225 14.26 -35.25 -19.76
CA ASP A 225 14.71 -35.94 -18.55
C ASP A 225 13.53 -36.54 -17.78
N LYS A 226 13.46 -37.88 -17.73
CA LYS A 226 12.40 -38.61 -17.03
C LYS A 226 12.31 -38.28 -15.54
N LEU A 227 13.44 -37.99 -14.89
CA LEU A 227 13.44 -37.63 -13.47
C LEU A 227 12.78 -36.27 -13.27
N PHE A 228 13.08 -35.29 -14.11
CA PHE A 228 12.47 -33.96 -14.03
C PHE A 228 10.98 -33.99 -14.42
N LEU A 229 10.61 -34.74 -15.47
CA LEU A 229 9.21 -34.91 -15.85
C LEU A 229 8.37 -35.55 -14.71
N ASN A 230 8.91 -36.60 -14.07
CA ASN A 230 8.25 -37.23 -12.93
C ASN A 230 8.19 -36.29 -11.71
N HIS A 231 9.19 -35.42 -11.56
CA HIS A 231 9.13 -34.35 -10.52
C HIS A 231 7.94 -33.38 -10.75
N ILE A 232 7.76 -32.93 -11.99
CA ILE A 232 6.61 -32.11 -12.38
C ILE A 232 5.30 -32.88 -12.20
N LEU A 233 5.22 -34.13 -12.61
CA LEU A 233 4.04 -35.00 -12.46
C LEU A 233 3.61 -35.10 -10.98
N GLY A 234 4.58 -35.36 -10.10
CA GLY A 234 4.31 -35.43 -8.66
C GLY A 234 3.80 -34.11 -8.08
N GLY A 235 4.29 -32.97 -8.60
CA GLY A 235 3.77 -31.65 -8.28
C GLY A 235 2.32 -31.45 -8.75
N ILE A 236 2.00 -31.88 -9.98
CA ILE A 236 0.64 -31.83 -10.53
C ILE A 236 -0.30 -32.72 -9.70
N GLN A 237 0.13 -33.94 -9.37
CA GLN A 237 -0.66 -34.87 -8.56
C GLN A 237 -0.95 -34.31 -7.16
N TYR A 238 0.03 -33.66 -6.52
CA TYR A 238 -0.17 -32.96 -5.26
C TYR A 238 -1.18 -31.82 -5.40
N ALA A 239 -1.01 -30.97 -6.43
CA ALA A 239 -1.88 -29.81 -6.64
C ALA A 239 -3.35 -30.22 -6.89
N ILE A 240 -3.59 -31.27 -7.70
CA ILE A 240 -4.93 -31.83 -7.90
C ILE A 240 -5.49 -32.40 -6.59
N GLY A 241 -4.68 -33.14 -5.82
CA GLY A 241 -5.09 -33.78 -4.57
C GLY A 241 -6.21 -34.77 -4.72
N LYS A 242 -7.00 -34.96 -3.66
CA LYS A 242 -8.10 -35.93 -3.58
C LYS A 242 -9.47 -35.36 -3.97
N ASN A 243 -9.57 -34.05 -4.23
CA ASN A 243 -10.87 -33.43 -4.50
C ASN A 243 -11.38 -33.79 -5.90
N ASP A 244 -12.57 -34.35 -5.98
CA ASP A 244 -13.18 -34.75 -7.24
C ASP A 244 -13.82 -33.56 -8.01
N ALA A 245 -14.15 -32.48 -7.32
CA ALA A 245 -14.73 -31.27 -7.93
C ALA A 245 -14.35 -30.02 -7.14
N LEU A 246 -14.30 -28.88 -7.83
CA LEU A 246 -14.16 -27.56 -7.20
C LEU A 246 -15.45 -27.18 -6.48
N ASN A 247 -15.33 -26.60 -5.30
CA ASN A 247 -16.47 -26.11 -4.52
C ASN A 247 -16.47 -24.58 -4.45
N TYR A 248 -17.18 -23.92 -5.33
CA TYR A 248 -17.29 -22.46 -5.39
C TYR A 248 -18.05 -21.84 -4.19
N ASP A 249 -18.78 -22.62 -3.38
CA ASP A 249 -19.33 -22.12 -2.11
C ASP A 249 -18.24 -21.74 -1.10
N ASN A 250 -17.07 -22.35 -1.20
CA ASN A 250 -15.89 -22.00 -0.38
C ASN A 250 -15.36 -20.59 -0.67
N VAL A 251 -15.66 -20.00 -1.83
CA VAL A 251 -15.23 -18.65 -2.20
C VAL A 251 -15.59 -17.64 -1.12
N LYS A 252 -16.79 -17.76 -0.53
CA LYS A 252 -17.26 -16.86 0.54
C LYS A 252 -16.39 -16.90 1.80
N LYS A 253 -15.67 -18.00 2.03
CA LYS A 253 -14.77 -18.16 3.19
C LYS A 253 -13.47 -17.39 3.03
N TYR A 254 -12.98 -17.24 1.81
CA TYR A 254 -11.68 -16.66 1.51
C TYR A 254 -11.78 -15.29 0.84
N ALA A 255 -12.93 -14.98 0.21
CA ALA A 255 -13.14 -13.67 -0.38
C ALA A 255 -13.00 -12.60 0.70
N PRO A 256 -12.18 -11.56 0.47
CA PRO A 256 -12.09 -10.45 1.40
C PRO A 256 -13.47 -9.83 1.61
N GLU A 257 -13.77 -9.45 2.85
CA GLU A 257 -14.99 -8.73 3.14
C GLU A 257 -15.01 -7.42 2.32
N PRO A 258 -16.11 -7.09 1.63
CA PRO A 258 -16.21 -5.83 0.90
C PRO A 258 -15.91 -4.64 1.80
N ILE A 259 -15.17 -3.68 1.30
CA ILE A 259 -14.85 -2.46 2.06
C ILE A 259 -16.08 -1.55 2.05
N LYS A 260 -16.58 -1.25 3.24
CA LYS A 260 -17.77 -0.41 3.47
C LYS A 260 -17.38 0.80 4.30
N LEU A 261 -17.46 1.97 3.70
CA LEU A 261 -17.11 3.20 4.39
C LEU A 261 -18.23 3.66 5.33
N VAL A 262 -17.81 4.18 6.45
CA VAL A 262 -18.64 4.97 7.37
C VAL A 262 -17.97 6.31 7.56
N THR A 263 -18.65 7.40 7.26
CA THR A 263 -18.18 8.75 7.52
C THR A 263 -18.72 9.20 8.88
N LEU A 264 -17.83 9.53 9.80
CA LEU A 264 -18.19 9.95 11.15
C LEU A 264 -17.86 11.42 11.38
N ASP A 265 -18.86 12.22 11.74
CA ASP A 265 -18.76 13.64 12.12
C ASP A 265 -17.92 14.48 11.12
N PRO A 266 -18.36 14.55 9.83
CA PRO A 266 -17.58 15.19 8.75
C PRO A 266 -17.62 16.71 8.85
N GLY A 267 -16.75 17.31 9.66
CA GLY A 267 -16.66 18.77 9.84
C GLY A 267 -15.62 19.47 8.96
N HIS A 268 -14.72 18.72 8.32
CA HIS A 268 -13.70 19.26 7.42
C HIS A 268 -13.94 18.79 5.98
N PHE A 269 -13.64 19.65 4.98
CA PHE A 269 -13.87 19.30 3.57
C PHE A 269 -13.06 18.07 3.10
N HIS A 270 -12.02 17.70 3.80
CA HIS A 270 -11.24 16.50 3.56
C HIS A 270 -12.07 15.21 3.65
N ALA A 271 -13.11 15.16 4.48
CA ALA A 271 -14.01 14.01 4.56
C ALA A 271 -14.57 13.63 3.18
N ALA A 272 -14.98 14.63 2.40
CA ALA A 272 -15.49 14.42 1.05
C ALA A 272 -14.40 14.07 0.03
N LEU A 273 -13.14 14.47 0.25
CA LEU A 273 -12.05 14.17 -0.67
C LEU A 273 -11.74 12.68 -0.74
N VAL A 274 -11.97 11.91 0.32
CA VAL A 274 -11.87 10.45 0.32
C VAL A 274 -12.81 9.84 -0.74
N GLN A 275 -13.97 10.46 -0.95
CA GLN A 275 -15.00 10.02 -1.90
C GLN A 275 -14.96 10.79 -3.24
N LYS A 276 -13.94 11.59 -3.49
CA LYS A 276 -13.81 12.28 -4.79
C LYS A 276 -13.51 11.32 -5.94
N THR A 277 -13.03 10.12 -5.65
CA THR A 277 -12.71 9.06 -6.61
C THR A 277 -13.48 7.78 -6.27
N MET A 278 -13.83 6.99 -7.28
CA MET A 278 -14.37 5.63 -7.07
C MET A 278 -13.23 4.64 -6.91
N TYR A 279 -13.37 3.68 -6.01
CA TYR A 279 -12.41 2.60 -5.78
C TYR A 279 -13.07 1.25 -6.04
N PRO A 280 -12.46 0.36 -6.86
CA PRO A 280 -13.10 -0.89 -7.30
C PRO A 280 -13.53 -1.82 -6.16
N ASP A 281 -12.77 -1.82 -5.05
CA ASP A 281 -12.99 -2.73 -3.91
C ASP A 281 -13.88 -2.12 -2.81
N VAL A 282 -14.43 -0.90 -3.02
CA VAL A 282 -15.23 -0.17 -2.03
C VAL A 282 -16.69 -0.13 -2.48
N GLU A 283 -17.60 -0.52 -1.60
CA GLU A 283 -19.03 -0.42 -1.86
C GLU A 283 -19.47 1.05 -2.04
N VAL A 284 -20.41 1.27 -2.95
CA VAL A 284 -20.93 2.61 -3.27
C VAL A 284 -21.78 3.21 -2.14
N ASN A 285 -22.30 2.37 -1.25
CA ASN A 285 -23.13 2.79 -0.13
C ASN A 285 -22.26 3.23 1.04
N VAL A 286 -22.40 4.49 1.45
CA VAL A 286 -21.67 5.08 2.56
C VAL A 286 -22.64 5.53 3.65
N HIS A 287 -22.41 5.10 4.88
CA HIS A 287 -23.22 5.51 6.02
C HIS A 287 -22.57 6.69 6.73
N VAL A 288 -23.32 7.79 6.86
CA VAL A 288 -22.87 9.03 7.50
C VAL A 288 -23.54 9.16 8.86
N TYR A 289 -22.76 9.21 9.93
CA TYR A 289 -23.25 9.42 11.30
C TYR A 289 -22.69 10.73 11.83
N THR A 290 -23.56 11.64 12.27
CA THR A 290 -23.18 13.01 12.58
C THR A 290 -24.23 13.71 13.45
N PRO A 291 -23.84 14.74 14.22
CA PRO A 291 -24.84 15.67 14.77
C PRO A 291 -25.50 16.47 13.63
N GLU A 292 -26.59 17.12 13.91
CA GLU A 292 -27.17 18.10 12.99
C GLU A 292 -26.25 19.33 12.86
N GLY A 293 -26.18 19.90 11.66
CA GLY A 293 -25.39 21.14 11.46
C GLY A 293 -25.06 21.44 10.00
N GLU A 294 -24.40 22.59 9.80
CA GLU A 294 -23.98 23.04 8.47
C GLU A 294 -22.82 22.21 7.90
N ASP A 295 -21.99 21.63 8.76
CA ASP A 295 -20.84 20.82 8.35
C ASP A 295 -21.27 19.60 7.53
N VAL A 296 -22.28 18.88 8.00
CA VAL A 296 -22.81 17.72 7.29
C VAL A 296 -23.53 18.11 6.00
N LYS A 297 -24.25 19.23 5.98
CA LYS A 297 -24.88 19.75 4.75
C LYS A 297 -23.82 20.06 3.69
N ALA A 298 -22.72 20.68 4.09
CA ALA A 298 -21.60 20.97 3.21
C ALA A 298 -20.91 19.68 2.71
N HIS A 299 -20.77 18.67 3.54
CA HIS A 299 -20.24 17.36 3.15
C HIS A 299 -21.13 16.71 2.07
N ILE A 300 -22.42 16.56 2.31
CA ILE A 300 -23.38 15.97 1.37
C ILE A 300 -23.41 16.75 0.04
N ALA A 301 -23.39 18.06 0.10
CA ALA A 301 -23.36 18.91 -1.10
C ALA A 301 -22.12 18.62 -1.97
N ARG A 302 -20.94 18.42 -1.36
CA ARG A 302 -19.71 18.08 -2.07
C ARG A 302 -19.80 16.69 -2.72
N ILE A 303 -20.29 15.67 -2.00
CA ILE A 303 -20.48 14.33 -2.58
C ILE A 303 -21.44 14.39 -3.77
N ASN A 304 -22.57 15.11 -3.63
CA ASN A 304 -23.51 15.30 -4.73
C ASN A 304 -22.87 16.04 -5.93
N SER A 305 -21.95 16.99 -5.69
CA SER A 305 -21.23 17.66 -6.78
C SER A 305 -20.29 16.69 -7.51
N TYR A 306 -19.61 15.78 -6.79
CA TYR A 306 -18.76 14.76 -7.40
C TYR A 306 -19.57 13.76 -8.24
N ASN A 307 -20.76 13.38 -7.78
CA ASN A 307 -21.66 12.49 -8.51
C ASN A 307 -22.21 13.13 -9.79
N LYS A 308 -22.35 14.48 -9.82
CA LYS A 308 -22.95 15.21 -10.93
C LYS A 308 -21.96 15.86 -11.89
N ARG A 309 -20.65 15.84 -11.58
CA ARG A 309 -19.65 16.49 -12.45
C ARG A 309 -19.57 15.81 -13.82
N ALA A 310 -19.25 16.58 -14.85
CA ALA A 310 -19.19 16.09 -16.23
C ALA A 310 -18.00 15.15 -16.49
N ASP A 311 -16.87 15.41 -15.82
CA ASP A 311 -15.66 14.59 -15.94
C ASP A 311 -15.51 13.64 -14.75
N ASN A 312 -15.38 12.33 -15.05
CA ASN A 312 -15.21 11.26 -14.07
C ASN A 312 -16.23 11.30 -12.91
N PRO A 313 -17.56 11.30 -13.17
CA PRO A 313 -18.58 11.34 -12.13
C PRO A 313 -18.46 10.13 -11.21
N THR A 314 -18.66 10.37 -9.91
CA THR A 314 -18.77 9.28 -8.91
C THR A 314 -20.20 8.75 -8.84
N LYS A 315 -20.41 7.70 -8.02
CA LYS A 315 -21.74 7.04 -7.88
C LYS A 315 -22.05 6.72 -6.41
N TRP A 316 -21.52 7.53 -5.47
CA TRP A 316 -21.70 7.32 -4.05
C TRP A 316 -23.16 7.50 -3.64
N GLN A 317 -23.63 6.67 -2.74
CA GLN A 317 -24.97 6.72 -2.15
C GLN A 317 -24.83 6.93 -0.65
N GLU A 318 -25.18 8.13 -0.17
CA GLU A 318 -25.05 8.51 1.22
C GLU A 318 -26.32 8.15 2.02
N PHE A 319 -26.13 7.37 3.09
CA PHE A 319 -27.17 7.02 4.05
C PHE A 319 -26.94 7.82 5.34
N LEU A 320 -27.62 8.94 5.45
CA LEU A 320 -27.43 9.92 6.52
C LEU A 320 -28.22 9.55 7.77
N TYR A 321 -27.53 9.50 8.92
CA TYR A 321 -28.11 9.52 10.25
C TYR A 321 -27.66 10.75 11.00
N GLN A 322 -28.62 11.57 11.49
CA GLN A 322 -28.39 12.76 12.29
C GLN A 322 -29.09 12.59 13.66
N GLY A 323 -28.40 12.96 14.72
CA GLY A 323 -28.94 12.90 16.11
C GLY A 323 -27.81 12.94 17.13
N ASP A 324 -28.15 13.24 18.37
CA ASP A 324 -27.16 13.36 19.47
C ASP A 324 -26.49 12.01 19.78
N ASP A 325 -27.15 10.91 19.50
CA ASP A 325 -26.66 9.53 19.69
C ASP A 325 -25.96 8.95 18.45
N PHE A 326 -25.54 9.78 17.51
CA PHE A 326 -24.99 9.37 16.21
C PHE A 326 -23.81 8.40 16.37
N PHE A 327 -22.95 8.62 17.34
CA PHE A 327 -21.77 7.80 17.55
C PHE A 327 -22.12 6.41 18.12
N GLU A 328 -22.93 6.36 19.16
CA GLU A 328 -23.46 5.14 19.75
C GLU A 328 -24.25 4.32 18.73
N LYS A 329 -25.00 5.02 17.87
CA LYS A 329 -25.76 4.41 16.78
C LYS A 329 -24.83 3.74 15.75
N MET A 330 -23.76 4.43 15.37
CA MET A 330 -22.72 3.86 14.47
C MET A 330 -22.13 2.58 15.07
N ILE A 331 -21.69 2.63 16.32
CA ILE A 331 -21.10 1.50 17.03
C ILE A 331 -22.08 0.32 17.11
N LYS A 332 -23.37 0.58 17.39
CA LYS A 332 -24.41 -0.46 17.51
C LYS A 332 -24.79 -1.07 16.17
N GLN A 333 -24.96 -0.26 15.13
CA GLN A 333 -25.45 -0.71 13.83
C GLN A 333 -24.40 -1.40 12.98
N LYS A 334 -23.14 -1.01 13.06
CA LYS A 334 -21.99 -1.55 12.30
C LYS A 334 -22.27 -1.70 10.80
N LYS A 335 -22.80 -0.65 10.17
CA LYS A 335 -23.17 -0.65 8.74
C LYS A 335 -21.98 -0.61 7.79
N GLY A 336 -20.75 -0.54 8.30
CA GLY A 336 -19.51 -0.59 7.55
C GLY A 336 -18.39 -1.24 8.35
N ASN A 337 -17.18 -1.25 7.78
CA ASN A 337 -15.98 -1.82 8.41
C ASN A 337 -14.77 -0.87 8.40
N VAL A 338 -14.91 0.30 7.78
CA VAL A 338 -13.90 1.37 7.77
C VAL A 338 -14.55 2.69 8.17
N VAL A 339 -14.09 3.28 9.27
CA VAL A 339 -14.52 4.62 9.72
C VAL A 339 -13.57 5.67 9.17
N VAL A 340 -14.10 6.62 8.41
CA VAL A 340 -13.40 7.82 7.92
C VAL A 340 -13.65 8.97 8.90
N LEU A 341 -12.56 9.52 9.41
CA LEU A 341 -12.59 10.63 10.38
C LEU A 341 -11.91 11.87 9.81
N SER A 342 -12.67 12.91 9.51
CA SER A 342 -12.13 14.20 9.07
C SER A 342 -13.08 15.33 9.48
N GLY A 343 -12.84 15.87 10.65
CA GLY A 343 -13.69 16.91 11.26
C GLY A 343 -13.02 17.54 12.46
N ASN A 344 -13.82 17.88 13.45
CA ASN A 344 -13.37 18.48 14.71
C ASN A 344 -12.39 17.55 15.44
N ASN A 345 -11.21 18.08 15.80
CA ASN A 345 -10.13 17.27 16.36
C ASN A 345 -10.25 17.02 17.87
N ARG A 346 -11.10 17.76 18.57
CA ARG A 346 -11.29 17.64 20.03
C ARG A 346 -11.68 16.23 20.44
N LYS A 347 -12.65 15.63 19.73
CA LYS A 347 -13.16 14.27 20.01
C LYS A 347 -12.53 13.18 19.18
N LYS A 348 -11.67 13.52 18.20
CA LYS A 348 -11.15 12.58 17.21
C LYS A 348 -10.46 11.37 17.83
N THR A 349 -9.61 11.58 18.85
CA THR A 349 -8.90 10.48 19.52
C THR A 349 -9.86 9.51 20.22
N GLU A 350 -10.95 10.02 20.79
CA GLU A 350 -12.01 9.18 21.37
C GLU A 350 -12.74 8.38 20.31
N TYR A 351 -13.10 9.01 19.19
CA TYR A 351 -13.72 8.33 18.05
C TYR A 351 -12.82 7.23 17.49
N ILE A 352 -11.50 7.47 17.36
CA ILE A 352 -10.52 6.49 16.96
C ILE A 352 -10.55 5.28 17.92
N SER A 353 -10.38 5.53 19.23
CA SER A 353 -10.27 4.48 20.24
C SER A 353 -11.50 3.58 20.27
N LYS A 354 -12.69 4.18 20.41
CA LYS A 354 -13.96 3.43 20.50
C LYS A 354 -14.31 2.71 19.19
N SER A 355 -13.98 3.28 18.01
CA SER A 355 -14.18 2.60 16.72
C SER A 355 -13.32 1.35 16.60
N LEU A 356 -12.06 1.41 17.02
CA LEU A 356 -11.16 0.24 17.05
C LEU A 356 -11.60 -0.82 18.05
N GLU A 357 -12.07 -0.41 19.24
CA GLU A 357 -12.64 -1.31 20.25
C GLU A 357 -13.88 -2.03 19.72
N ALA A 358 -14.71 -1.33 18.95
CA ALA A 358 -15.88 -1.88 18.27
C ALA A 358 -15.53 -2.76 17.04
N GLY A 359 -14.26 -2.84 16.65
CA GLY A 359 -13.79 -3.70 15.58
C GLY A 359 -13.81 -3.07 14.18
N PHE A 360 -13.89 -1.76 14.06
CA PHE A 360 -13.71 -1.07 12.79
C PHE A 360 -12.22 -0.87 12.46
N ASN A 361 -11.89 -0.77 11.19
CA ASN A 361 -10.68 -0.11 10.73
C ASN A 361 -10.90 1.41 10.73
N VAL A 362 -9.85 2.18 10.95
CA VAL A 362 -9.96 3.64 11.05
C VAL A 362 -8.99 4.32 10.09
N PHE A 363 -9.54 5.20 9.25
CA PHE A 363 -8.81 6.07 8.34
C PHE A 363 -9.04 7.53 8.77
N ALA A 364 -8.06 8.09 9.48
CA ALA A 364 -8.21 9.37 10.17
C ALA A 364 -7.39 10.47 9.49
N ASP A 365 -8.03 11.60 9.22
CA ASP A 365 -7.32 12.81 8.81
C ASP A 365 -6.43 13.34 9.94
N LYS A 366 -5.30 13.93 9.56
CA LYS A 366 -4.41 14.63 10.50
C LYS A 366 -5.10 15.87 11.10
N PRO A 367 -4.74 16.27 12.32
CA PRO A 367 -4.02 15.49 13.31
C PRO A 367 -4.95 14.44 13.95
N MET A 368 -4.39 13.30 14.34
CA MET A 368 -5.13 12.33 15.15
C MET A 368 -5.27 12.77 16.60
N VAL A 369 -4.34 13.62 17.07
CA VAL A 369 -4.29 14.16 18.43
C VAL A 369 -3.79 15.60 18.42
N ILE A 370 -4.27 16.41 19.38
CA ILE A 370 -3.92 17.82 19.50
C ILE A 370 -3.26 18.18 20.84
N ASN A 371 -3.02 17.21 21.72
CA ASN A 371 -2.40 17.42 23.04
C ASN A 371 -1.76 16.13 23.55
N THR A 372 -1.01 16.22 24.64
CA THR A 372 -0.28 15.09 25.25
C THR A 372 -1.20 14.03 25.86
N GLU A 373 -2.36 14.41 26.42
CA GLU A 373 -3.36 13.45 26.90
C GLU A 373 -3.89 12.59 25.75
N GLY A 374 -4.22 13.24 24.62
CA GLY A 374 -4.63 12.54 23.40
C GLY A 374 -3.54 11.60 22.88
N PHE A 375 -2.26 11.98 22.97
CA PHE A 375 -1.16 11.10 22.57
C PHE A 375 -1.10 9.81 23.39
N GLU A 376 -1.32 9.88 24.71
CA GLU A 376 -1.40 8.68 25.56
C GLU A 376 -2.57 7.77 25.17
N LYS A 377 -3.72 8.35 24.79
CA LYS A 377 -4.86 7.60 24.26
C LYS A 377 -4.56 7.01 22.90
N LEU A 378 -3.87 7.72 22.01
CA LEU A 378 -3.48 7.24 20.68
C LEU A 378 -2.54 6.01 20.76
N LYS A 379 -1.58 6.01 21.67
CA LYS A 379 -0.73 4.82 21.91
C LYS A 379 -1.56 3.57 22.24
N LYS A 380 -2.56 3.74 23.12
CA LYS A 380 -3.47 2.63 23.47
C LYS A 380 -4.34 2.23 22.28
N ALA A 381 -4.75 3.18 21.45
CA ALA A 381 -5.54 2.92 20.24
C ALA A 381 -4.75 2.06 19.23
N PHE A 382 -3.46 2.34 18.99
CA PHE A 382 -2.60 1.50 18.15
C PHE A 382 -2.44 0.08 18.72
N ALA A 383 -2.24 -0.06 20.02
CA ALA A 383 -2.19 -1.39 20.66
C ALA A 383 -3.52 -2.15 20.53
N THR A 384 -4.65 -1.46 20.61
CA THR A 384 -5.99 -2.03 20.38
C THR A 384 -6.16 -2.45 18.92
N ALA A 385 -5.71 -1.63 17.97
CA ALA A 385 -5.75 -1.94 16.54
C ALA A 385 -4.97 -3.23 16.24
N GLU A 386 -3.75 -3.35 16.75
CA GLU A 386 -2.92 -4.54 16.62
C GLU A 386 -3.59 -5.78 17.21
N LYS A 387 -4.04 -5.69 18.48
CA LYS A 387 -4.74 -6.79 19.18
C LYS A 387 -5.98 -7.26 18.43
N ASN A 388 -6.78 -6.33 17.88
CA ASN A 388 -8.02 -6.63 17.16
C ASN A 388 -7.79 -6.92 15.69
N LYS A 389 -6.55 -6.91 15.20
CA LYS A 389 -6.19 -7.06 13.78
C LYS A 389 -6.95 -6.05 12.90
N ARG A 390 -6.97 -4.79 13.33
CA ARG A 390 -7.57 -3.66 12.61
C ARG A 390 -6.50 -2.68 12.18
N LEU A 391 -6.77 -1.98 11.09
CA LEU A 391 -5.88 -0.95 10.58
C LEU A 391 -6.29 0.41 11.14
N LEU A 392 -5.33 1.12 11.73
CA LEU A 392 -5.39 2.54 12.05
C LEU A 392 -4.34 3.26 11.22
N TYR A 393 -4.75 4.20 10.36
CA TYR A 393 -3.84 4.91 9.48
C TYR A 393 -4.24 6.38 9.35
N ASP A 394 -3.25 7.27 9.27
CA ASP A 394 -3.50 8.69 9.07
C ASP A 394 -3.35 9.15 7.62
N ILE A 395 -4.02 10.25 7.28
CA ILE A 395 -4.03 10.79 5.93
C ILE A 395 -2.87 11.79 5.78
N MET A 396 -1.75 11.33 5.19
CA MET A 396 -0.55 12.12 4.92
C MET A 396 -0.39 12.38 3.42
N THR A 397 -1.02 13.43 2.92
CA THR A 397 -1.09 13.77 1.49
C THR A 397 0.24 14.26 0.93
N GLU A 398 1.03 14.98 1.72
CA GLU A 398 2.25 15.66 1.25
C GLU A 398 3.38 14.70 0.84
N ARG A 399 3.29 13.42 1.24
CA ARG A 399 4.20 12.36 0.77
C ARG A 399 4.07 12.09 -0.74
N PHE A 400 2.97 12.50 -1.37
CA PHE A 400 2.66 12.27 -2.79
C PHE A 400 2.93 13.48 -3.69
N GLU A 401 3.31 14.62 -3.11
CA GLU A 401 3.73 15.79 -3.88
C GLU A 401 5.04 15.48 -4.64
N ILE A 402 5.08 15.78 -5.94
CA ILE A 402 6.14 15.31 -6.84
C ILE A 402 7.53 15.82 -6.46
N THR A 403 7.68 17.07 -6.03
CA THR A 403 9.00 17.59 -5.63
C THR A 403 9.49 16.95 -4.33
N THR A 404 8.58 16.59 -3.44
CA THR A 404 8.86 15.85 -2.20
C THR A 404 9.30 14.41 -2.50
N LEU A 405 8.60 13.73 -3.43
CA LEU A 405 9.00 12.40 -3.89
C LEU A 405 10.41 12.42 -4.50
N LEU A 406 10.68 13.37 -5.38
CA LEU A 406 11.99 13.49 -6.04
C LEU A 406 13.10 13.91 -5.06
N GLN A 407 12.81 14.80 -4.10
CA GLN A 407 13.74 15.15 -3.04
C GLN A 407 14.16 13.91 -2.24
N ARG A 408 13.19 13.06 -1.87
CA ARG A 408 13.46 11.81 -1.16
C ARG A 408 14.29 10.83 -2.01
N GLU A 409 13.95 10.64 -3.29
CA GLU A 409 14.71 9.73 -4.17
C GLU A 409 16.14 10.21 -4.38
N LEU A 410 16.36 11.51 -4.58
CA LEU A 410 17.69 12.09 -4.72
C LEU A 410 18.51 12.03 -3.43
N SER A 411 17.86 12.18 -2.26
CA SER A 411 18.55 12.06 -0.96
C SER A 411 19.07 10.64 -0.68
N ARG A 412 18.53 9.63 -1.37
CA ARG A 412 18.96 8.23 -1.30
C ARG A 412 20.07 7.88 -2.29
N ASP A 413 20.45 8.80 -3.18
CA ASP A 413 21.51 8.56 -4.15
C ASP A 413 22.85 9.15 -3.68
N PRO A 414 23.81 8.30 -3.24
CA PRO A 414 25.10 8.78 -2.73
C PRO A 414 25.96 9.50 -3.79
N SER A 415 25.65 9.34 -5.08
CA SER A 415 26.39 10.03 -6.15
C SER A 415 26.01 11.51 -6.25
N VAL A 416 24.76 11.86 -5.87
CA VAL A 416 24.22 13.23 -5.87
C VAL A 416 24.33 13.86 -4.49
N PHE A 417 23.76 13.21 -3.47
CA PHE A 417 23.56 13.78 -2.14
C PHE A 417 24.71 13.49 -1.19
N GLY A 418 25.37 12.34 -1.38
CA GLY A 418 26.33 11.80 -0.42
C GLY A 418 25.59 11.19 0.78
N THR A 419 25.91 11.66 1.97
CA THR A 419 25.18 11.33 3.21
C THR A 419 24.56 12.58 3.80
N LEU A 420 23.47 12.40 4.56
CA LEU A 420 22.81 13.49 5.27
C LEU A 420 23.77 14.08 6.31
N GLU A 421 23.89 15.42 6.35
CA GLU A 421 24.63 16.12 7.40
C GLU A 421 23.94 16.01 8.76
N THR A 422 24.68 16.18 9.85
CA THR A 422 24.10 16.27 11.19
C THR A 422 23.46 17.64 11.44
N GLY A 423 24.06 18.69 10.88
CA GLY A 423 23.65 20.08 11.13
C GLY A 423 23.92 20.55 12.57
N THR A 424 23.46 21.74 12.87
CA THR A 424 23.45 22.35 14.23
C THR A 424 22.09 22.98 14.50
N LEU A 425 21.89 23.51 15.70
CA LEU A 425 20.67 24.22 16.05
C LEU A 425 20.47 25.47 15.18
N GLU A 426 21.55 26.22 14.92
CA GLU A 426 21.58 27.45 14.12
C GLU A 426 21.52 27.18 12.63
N ASN A 427 22.03 26.03 12.21
CA ASN A 427 22.09 25.62 10.81
C ASN A 427 21.67 24.15 10.65
N PRO A 428 20.36 23.87 10.80
CA PRO A 428 19.86 22.50 10.78
C PRO A 428 20.07 21.82 9.42
N ALA A 429 20.31 20.51 9.46
CA ALA A 429 20.48 19.72 8.25
C ALA A 429 19.17 19.59 7.45
N ILE A 430 18.03 19.72 8.14
CA ILE A 430 16.73 19.64 7.51
C ILE A 430 15.89 20.85 7.95
N THR A 431 15.35 21.58 6.97
CA THR A 431 14.36 22.66 7.23
C THR A 431 13.14 22.40 6.38
N LYS A 432 11.97 22.48 6.99
CA LYS A 432 10.70 22.46 6.27
C LYS A 432 9.77 23.54 6.80
N GLU A 433 9.26 24.35 5.88
CA GLU A 433 8.39 25.46 6.19
C GLU A 433 7.15 25.42 5.29
N SER A 434 6.01 25.79 5.85
CA SER A 434 4.75 25.88 5.12
C SER A 434 4.04 27.18 5.51
N VAL A 435 3.61 27.95 4.51
CA VAL A 435 2.84 29.17 4.68
C VAL A 435 1.42 28.93 4.17
N HIS A 436 0.44 29.14 5.04
CA HIS A 436 -0.98 28.91 4.77
C HIS A 436 -1.79 30.20 4.88
N HIS A 437 -3.01 30.15 4.33
CA HIS A 437 -3.91 31.29 4.33
C HIS A 437 -5.32 30.88 4.77
N PHE A 438 -5.94 31.70 5.63
CA PHE A 438 -7.32 31.49 6.04
C PHE A 438 -8.29 31.68 4.87
N TYR A 439 -8.10 32.77 4.13
CA TYR A 439 -8.86 33.05 2.90
C TYR A 439 -8.15 32.45 1.70
N LYS A 440 -8.70 31.40 1.12
CA LYS A 440 -8.18 30.78 -0.10
C LYS A 440 -9.30 30.16 -0.94
N TYR A 441 -8.96 29.88 -2.21
CA TYR A 441 -9.85 29.18 -3.12
C TYR A 441 -9.57 27.67 -3.06
N VAL A 442 -10.64 26.87 -3.08
CA VAL A 442 -10.60 25.42 -3.20
C VAL A 442 -11.65 25.03 -4.24
N SER A 443 -11.27 24.25 -5.25
CA SER A 443 -12.17 23.85 -6.33
C SER A 443 -12.90 25.02 -7.01
N GLY A 444 -12.21 26.16 -7.18
CA GLY A 444 -12.75 27.34 -7.87
C GLY A 444 -13.65 28.28 -7.03
N SER A 445 -13.87 27.94 -5.76
CA SER A 445 -14.69 28.74 -4.84
C SER A 445 -13.93 29.14 -3.59
N VAL A 446 -14.30 30.29 -2.99
CA VAL A 446 -13.74 30.68 -1.68
C VAL A 446 -14.14 29.64 -0.62
N LEU A 447 -13.14 29.08 0.06
CA LEU A 447 -13.36 28.11 1.12
C LEU A 447 -14.07 28.76 2.30
N THR A 448 -15.29 28.34 2.60
CA THR A 448 -15.97 28.67 3.85
C THR A 448 -15.45 27.75 4.94
N ARG A 449 -14.99 28.33 6.04
CA ARG A 449 -14.50 27.58 7.20
C ARG A 449 -15.55 27.52 8.30
N PRO A 450 -15.72 26.39 8.97
CA PRO A 450 -16.56 26.33 10.15
C PRO A 450 -15.98 27.23 11.26
N THR A 451 -16.81 27.80 12.10
CA THR A 451 -16.36 28.70 13.17
C THR A 451 -15.44 28.03 14.18
N TRP A 452 -15.66 26.75 14.46
CA TRP A 452 -14.82 25.93 15.35
C TRP A 452 -13.38 25.79 14.87
N PHE A 453 -13.13 25.94 13.56
CA PHE A 453 -11.76 25.89 13.00
C PHE A 453 -10.84 26.97 13.60
N MET A 454 -11.40 28.06 14.09
CA MET A 454 -10.66 29.17 14.74
C MET A 454 -10.41 28.89 16.22
N ASP A 455 -11.05 27.91 16.82
CA ASP A 455 -10.83 27.48 18.20
C ASP A 455 -9.74 26.42 18.28
N VAL A 456 -8.59 26.80 18.77
CA VAL A 456 -7.44 25.88 18.90
C VAL A 456 -7.66 24.69 19.85
N GLU A 457 -8.69 24.77 20.72
CA GLU A 457 -9.10 23.62 21.54
C GLU A 457 -9.89 22.57 20.72
N GLN A 458 -10.44 22.99 19.58
CA GLN A 458 -11.18 22.13 18.67
C GLN A 458 -10.35 21.72 17.45
N GLN A 459 -9.63 22.67 16.84
CA GLN A 459 -8.79 22.41 15.67
C GLN A 459 -7.40 21.89 16.05
N GLY A 460 -6.84 22.40 17.13
CA GLY A 460 -5.42 22.29 17.44
C GLY A 460 -4.65 23.56 17.07
N GLU A 461 -3.58 23.85 17.79
CA GLU A 461 -2.64 24.93 17.44
C GLU A 461 -1.79 24.54 16.22
N GLY A 462 -1.18 25.51 15.54
CA GLY A 462 -0.36 25.27 14.35
C GLY A 462 0.70 24.17 14.52
N ILE A 463 1.28 24.07 15.71
CA ILE A 463 2.27 23.03 16.06
C ILE A 463 1.71 21.61 15.99
N VAL A 464 0.45 21.39 16.29
CA VAL A 464 -0.17 20.05 16.28
C VAL A 464 -1.08 19.81 15.08
N ASP A 465 -1.43 20.85 14.32
CA ASP A 465 -2.24 20.74 13.09
C ASP A 465 -1.34 20.56 11.85
N VAL A 466 -1.03 21.64 11.15
CA VAL A 466 -0.30 21.57 9.86
C VAL A 466 1.12 21.07 10.04
N MET A 467 1.79 21.40 11.14
CA MET A 467 3.16 20.94 11.38
C MET A 467 3.29 19.42 11.44
N THR A 468 2.21 18.69 11.67
CA THR A 468 2.16 17.24 11.57
C THR A 468 2.67 16.75 10.20
N HIS A 469 2.30 17.43 9.10
CA HIS A 469 2.83 17.13 7.78
C HIS A 469 4.35 17.33 7.68
N LEU A 470 4.86 18.43 8.24
CA LEU A 470 6.27 18.77 8.13
C LEU A 470 7.15 17.79 8.91
N VAL A 471 6.73 17.44 10.14
CA VAL A 471 7.41 16.42 10.95
C VAL A 471 7.37 15.05 10.26
N ASP A 472 6.23 14.68 9.67
CA ASP A 472 6.11 13.46 8.87
C ASP A 472 7.10 13.43 7.70
N LEU A 473 7.20 14.52 6.95
CA LEU A 473 8.11 14.62 5.81
C LEU A 473 9.58 14.59 6.22
N VAL A 474 9.95 15.14 7.39
CA VAL A 474 11.31 15.00 7.94
C VAL A 474 11.63 13.52 8.17
N GLN A 475 10.76 12.81 8.88
CA GLN A 475 10.94 11.38 9.17
C GLN A 475 11.02 10.55 7.89
N TRP A 476 10.04 10.73 7.00
CA TRP A 476 9.86 9.93 5.79
C TRP A 476 10.96 10.13 4.74
N ALA A 477 11.48 11.36 4.61
CA ALA A 477 12.52 11.67 3.64
C ALA A 477 13.94 11.39 4.17
N ALA A 478 14.22 11.72 5.43
CA ALA A 478 15.58 11.61 5.98
C ALA A 478 15.90 10.21 6.53
N PHE A 479 14.90 9.48 7.00
CA PHE A 479 15.05 8.13 7.57
C PHE A 479 14.09 7.14 6.89
N PRO A 480 14.18 6.97 5.56
CA PRO A 480 13.23 6.18 4.80
C PRO A 480 13.23 4.73 5.27
N GLU A 481 12.02 4.22 5.56
CA GLU A 481 11.77 2.82 5.92
C GLU A 481 12.43 2.36 7.24
N GLN A 482 12.95 3.31 8.04
CA GLN A 482 13.49 3.02 9.35
C GLN A 482 12.41 3.13 10.43
N ILE A 483 12.45 2.21 11.38
CA ILE A 483 11.64 2.29 12.60
C ILE A 483 12.24 3.36 13.50
N LEU A 484 11.39 4.30 13.93
CA LEU A 484 11.75 5.38 14.86
C LEU A 484 11.17 5.09 16.24
N ASP A 485 12.01 5.12 17.25
CA ASP A 485 11.56 5.10 18.65
C ASP A 485 11.44 6.55 19.16
N TYR A 486 10.22 6.99 19.43
CA TYR A 486 9.97 8.35 19.88
C TYR A 486 10.63 8.69 21.23
N LYS A 487 11.00 7.70 22.05
CA LYS A 487 11.64 7.91 23.36
C LYS A 487 13.14 8.17 23.25
N THR A 488 13.79 7.55 22.28
CA THR A 488 15.27 7.56 22.16
C THR A 488 15.76 8.35 20.96
N ASP A 489 14.99 8.38 19.87
CA ASP A 489 15.43 8.99 18.61
C ASP A 489 15.08 10.47 18.49
N ILE A 490 14.18 10.99 19.36
CA ILE A 490 13.70 12.38 19.30
C ILE A 490 14.21 13.17 20.51
N LYS A 491 14.82 14.32 20.24
CA LYS A 491 15.22 15.29 21.27
C LYS A 491 14.73 16.68 20.86
N LEU A 492 13.76 17.23 21.59
CA LEU A 492 13.29 18.59 21.38
C LEU A 492 14.30 19.59 21.94
N ASN A 493 14.66 20.60 21.14
CA ASN A 493 15.61 21.66 21.54
C ASN A 493 14.85 22.93 21.91
N SER A 494 13.93 23.39 21.07
CA SER A 494 13.08 24.54 21.34
C SER A 494 11.77 24.46 20.53
N ALA A 495 10.73 25.08 21.03
CA ALA A 495 9.49 25.31 20.32
C ALA A 495 8.95 26.70 20.61
N LYS A 496 8.30 27.31 19.62
CA LYS A 496 7.68 28.62 19.72
C LYS A 496 6.30 28.59 19.10
N ARG A 497 5.36 29.35 19.65
CA ARG A 497 4.01 29.56 19.11
C ARG A 497 3.64 31.04 19.11
N TRP A 498 2.85 31.45 18.14
CA TRP A 498 2.34 32.85 18.11
C TRP A 498 1.03 32.89 17.34
N THR A 499 0.31 34.04 17.53
CA THR A 499 -1.02 34.22 16.94
C THR A 499 -0.97 34.87 15.57
N THR A 500 -2.01 34.63 14.79
CA THR A 500 -2.44 35.52 13.72
C THR A 500 -3.69 36.24 14.18
N ASP A 501 -3.63 37.55 14.09
CA ASP A 501 -4.74 38.43 14.48
C ASP A 501 -5.75 38.50 13.33
N MET A 502 -7.03 38.30 13.65
CA MET A 502 -8.13 38.28 12.69
C MET A 502 -9.22 39.28 13.15
N SER A 503 -9.50 40.30 12.33
CA SER A 503 -10.60 41.22 12.59
C SER A 503 -11.96 40.52 12.43
N LEU A 504 -13.01 41.08 13.06
CA LEU A 504 -14.37 40.56 12.92
C LEU A 504 -14.83 40.54 11.44
N ASN A 505 -14.42 41.52 10.62
CA ASN A 505 -14.77 41.54 9.20
C ASN A 505 -14.06 40.37 8.41
N GLN A 506 -12.81 40.10 8.73
CA GLN A 506 -12.08 38.97 8.19
C GLN A 506 -12.72 37.64 8.58
N PHE A 507 -13.09 37.49 9.86
CA PHE A 507 -13.81 36.32 10.38
C PHE A 507 -15.16 36.10 9.65
N LYS A 508 -15.99 37.17 9.54
CA LYS A 508 -17.26 37.11 8.77
C LYS A 508 -17.07 36.69 7.32
N THR A 509 -16.00 37.15 6.71
CA THR A 509 -15.72 36.82 5.29
C THR A 509 -15.48 35.32 5.08
N ILE A 510 -14.74 34.67 5.97
CA ILE A 510 -14.33 33.28 5.82
C ILE A 510 -15.28 32.28 6.47
N THR A 511 -16.03 32.67 7.51
CA THR A 511 -16.96 31.79 8.22
C THR A 511 -18.43 31.99 7.83
N LYS A 512 -18.75 33.12 7.21
CA LYS A 512 -20.13 33.59 6.94
C LYS A 512 -20.95 33.86 8.22
N THR A 513 -20.32 33.90 9.38
CA THR A 513 -20.94 34.12 10.68
C THR A 513 -20.77 35.57 11.08
N THR A 514 -21.82 36.25 11.62
CA THR A 514 -21.84 37.67 11.82
C THR A 514 -21.20 38.18 13.13
N ALA A 515 -20.91 37.26 14.07
CA ALA A 515 -20.26 37.56 15.34
C ALA A 515 -19.29 36.43 15.71
N PHE A 516 -18.36 36.71 16.62
CA PHE A 516 -17.57 35.65 17.24
C PHE A 516 -18.47 34.81 18.14
N PRO A 517 -18.52 33.46 18.00
CA PRO A 517 -19.21 32.59 18.95
C PRO A 517 -18.61 32.69 20.36
N ASP A 518 -19.42 32.41 21.38
CA ASP A 518 -19.02 32.49 22.80
C ASP A 518 -17.77 31.68 23.14
N PHE A 519 -17.59 30.53 22.52
CA PHE A 519 -16.41 29.68 22.75
C PHE A 519 -15.08 30.30 22.27
N LEU A 520 -15.14 31.38 21.45
CA LEU A 520 -13.96 32.15 21.02
C LEU A 520 -13.69 33.38 21.90
N SER A 521 -14.61 33.75 22.76
CA SER A 521 -14.52 35.02 23.55
C SER A 521 -13.21 35.17 24.33
N LYS A 522 -12.67 34.07 24.86
CA LYS A 522 -11.39 34.04 25.59
C LYS A 522 -10.18 34.48 24.76
N ASN A 523 -10.28 34.38 23.43
CA ASN A 523 -9.22 34.74 22.49
C ASN A 523 -9.51 36.06 21.76
N VAL A 524 -10.60 36.74 22.08
CA VAL A 524 -10.95 38.06 21.52
C VAL A 524 -10.34 39.17 22.39
N VAL A 525 -9.54 40.01 21.75
CA VAL A 525 -8.92 41.17 22.38
C VAL A 525 -9.47 42.44 21.75
N LYS A 526 -9.51 43.53 22.54
CA LYS A 526 -10.03 44.85 22.11
C LYS A 526 -11.42 44.74 21.44
N ASP A 527 -12.25 43.79 21.91
CA ASP A 527 -13.65 43.53 21.51
C ASP A 527 -13.85 43.20 20.00
N SER A 528 -12.79 43.17 19.21
CA SER A 528 -12.90 43.03 17.75
C SER A 528 -11.82 42.22 17.04
N ILE A 529 -10.78 41.79 17.73
CA ILE A 529 -9.66 41.04 17.18
C ILE A 529 -9.60 39.68 17.83
N LEU A 530 -9.74 38.63 17.00
CA LEU A 530 -9.55 37.27 17.42
C LEU A 530 -8.06 36.86 17.22
N GLN A 531 -7.43 36.40 18.28
CA GLN A 531 -6.06 35.88 18.28
C GLN A 531 -6.08 34.36 18.11
N VAL A 532 -5.63 33.88 16.96
CA VAL A 532 -5.60 32.43 16.66
C VAL A 532 -4.17 31.92 16.74
N PHE A 533 -3.86 31.01 17.67
CA PHE A 533 -2.54 30.36 17.82
C PHE A 533 -2.29 29.30 16.72
N CYS A 534 -2.21 29.75 15.48
CA CYS A 534 -2.07 28.88 14.32
C CYS A 534 -0.62 28.80 13.79
N ASN A 535 0.30 29.58 14.36
CA ASN A 535 1.71 29.59 13.96
C ASN A 535 2.58 28.82 14.95
N GLY A 536 3.69 28.27 14.45
CA GLY A 536 4.66 27.62 15.31
C GLY A 536 5.96 27.24 14.61
N GLU A 537 6.98 27.05 15.43
CA GLU A 537 8.30 26.58 15.03
C GLU A 537 8.79 25.51 16.02
N ILE A 538 9.36 24.43 15.51
CA ILE A 538 10.00 23.40 16.31
C ILE A 538 11.43 23.23 15.83
N ASN A 539 12.40 23.26 16.75
CA ASN A 539 13.78 22.84 16.53
C ASN A 539 14.02 21.56 17.34
N TYR A 540 14.43 20.48 16.69
CA TYR A 540 14.61 19.20 17.33
C TYR A 540 15.71 18.36 16.65
N GLN A 541 16.10 17.27 17.28
CA GLN A 541 16.97 16.27 16.70
C GLN A 541 16.18 14.98 16.48
N LEU A 542 16.42 14.35 15.33
CA LEU A 542 15.95 13.02 15.00
C LEU A 542 17.17 12.15 14.72
N LYS A 543 17.42 11.13 15.56
CA LYS A 543 18.64 10.31 15.52
C LYS A 543 19.93 11.15 15.46
N GLY A 544 19.96 12.25 16.22
CA GLY A 544 21.10 13.17 16.27
C GLY A 544 21.18 14.19 15.14
N VAL A 545 20.35 14.09 14.10
CA VAL A 545 20.27 15.06 12.99
C VAL A 545 19.37 16.22 13.38
N HIS A 546 19.89 17.45 13.27
CA HIS A 546 19.12 18.66 13.57
C HIS A 546 18.10 18.97 12.46
N ALA A 547 16.85 19.15 12.88
CA ALA A 547 15.75 19.51 12.03
C ALA A 547 14.99 20.72 12.58
N LYS A 548 14.52 21.56 11.66
CA LYS A 548 13.64 22.71 11.94
C LYS A 548 12.37 22.58 11.12
N THR A 549 11.21 22.75 11.77
CA THR A 549 9.92 22.83 11.09
C THR A 549 9.21 24.12 11.51
N SER A 550 8.51 24.77 10.56
CA SER A 550 7.85 26.05 10.76
C SER A 550 6.52 26.10 10.00
N VAL A 551 5.47 26.55 10.67
CA VAL A 551 4.14 26.78 10.08
C VAL A 551 3.71 28.21 10.33
N ILE A 552 3.34 28.90 9.27
CA ILE A 552 2.92 30.29 9.27
C ILE A 552 1.55 30.37 8.62
N TRP A 553 0.61 31.05 9.28
CA TRP A 553 -0.70 31.37 8.75
C TRP A 553 -0.88 32.88 8.58
N ASN A 554 -1.22 33.28 7.38
CA ASN A 554 -1.63 34.64 7.06
C ASN A 554 -3.13 34.68 6.78
N TYR A 555 -3.74 35.86 6.80
CA TYR A 555 -5.15 35.96 6.46
C TYR A 555 -5.41 35.62 5.00
N LYS A 556 -4.69 36.24 4.06
CA LYS A 556 -4.88 36.07 2.60
C LYS A 556 -3.54 36.09 1.88
N ALA A 557 -3.39 35.21 0.90
CA ALA A 557 -2.27 35.23 -0.01
C ALA A 557 -2.28 36.47 -0.92
N PRO A 558 -1.12 36.92 -1.42
CA PRO A 558 -1.06 37.89 -2.52
C PRO A 558 -1.92 37.43 -3.70
N GLU A 559 -2.39 38.36 -4.51
CA GLU A 559 -3.25 38.05 -5.66
C GLU A 559 -2.52 37.13 -6.67
N GLY A 560 -3.24 36.11 -7.16
CA GLY A 560 -2.67 35.10 -8.07
C GLY A 560 -1.78 34.04 -7.40
N THR A 561 -1.66 34.06 -6.06
CA THR A 561 -0.83 33.11 -5.31
C THR A 561 -1.67 32.27 -4.34
N GLY A 562 -1.04 31.27 -3.70
CA GLY A 562 -1.67 30.39 -2.71
C GLY A 562 -0.74 30.05 -1.56
N ASP A 563 -1.00 28.93 -0.92
CA ASP A 563 -0.11 28.38 0.11
C ASP A 563 1.26 28.03 -0.53
N THR A 564 2.34 28.21 0.25
CA THR A 564 3.70 27.97 -0.24
C THR A 564 4.43 26.99 0.66
N HIS A 565 5.42 26.32 0.10
CA HIS A 565 6.25 25.34 0.80
C HIS A 565 7.73 25.60 0.52
N TYR A 566 8.56 25.50 1.57
CA TYR A 566 10.01 25.52 1.49
C TYR A 566 10.58 24.28 2.18
N SER A 567 11.59 23.67 1.55
CA SER A 567 12.28 22.51 2.12
C SER A 567 13.74 22.51 1.76
N THR A 568 14.61 22.24 2.72
CA THR A 568 16.04 21.96 2.50
C THR A 568 16.43 20.67 3.18
N MET A 569 17.17 19.82 2.47
CA MET A 569 17.91 18.69 3.01
C MET A 569 19.38 18.87 2.64
N ARG A 570 20.28 18.90 3.64
CA ARG A 570 21.69 19.15 3.45
C ARG A 570 22.47 17.83 3.43
N GLY A 571 23.10 17.56 2.31
CA GLY A 571 24.00 16.43 2.12
C GLY A 571 25.44 16.89 1.97
N ILE A 572 26.40 16.00 2.25
CA ILE A 572 27.81 16.33 2.14
C ILE A 572 28.29 16.68 0.72
N LYS A 573 27.52 16.31 -0.33
CA LYS A 573 27.82 16.62 -1.74
C LYS A 573 26.91 17.68 -2.34
N ALA A 574 25.64 17.71 -1.97
CA ALA A 574 24.68 18.69 -2.45
C ALA A 574 23.53 18.90 -1.46
N ASN A 575 22.99 20.11 -1.44
CA ASN A 575 21.73 20.40 -0.81
C ASN A 575 20.58 20.17 -1.80
N LEU A 576 19.50 19.59 -1.33
CA LEU A 576 18.26 19.42 -2.08
C LEU A 576 17.23 20.43 -1.58
N VAL A 577 16.92 21.43 -2.39
CA VAL A 577 16.11 22.57 -1.97
C VAL A 577 14.84 22.66 -2.78
N ILE A 578 13.69 22.64 -2.10
CA ILE A 578 12.38 22.92 -2.71
C ILE A 578 12.01 24.38 -2.40
N LYS A 579 11.70 25.14 -3.43
CA LYS A 579 11.20 26.52 -3.33
C LYS A 579 9.88 26.66 -4.07
N GLN A 580 9.03 27.53 -3.57
CA GLN A 580 7.71 27.86 -4.17
C GLN A 580 7.41 29.35 -4.00
N GLY A 581 8.39 30.19 -4.34
CA GLY A 581 8.28 31.65 -4.24
C GLY A 581 7.92 32.33 -5.56
N ALA A 582 8.04 33.64 -5.56
CA ALA A 582 7.80 34.46 -6.76
C ALA A 582 8.76 34.11 -7.91
N GLU A 583 10.03 33.78 -7.58
CA GLU A 583 11.04 33.36 -8.57
C GLU A 583 10.67 32.06 -9.28
N GLU A 584 9.94 31.18 -8.62
CA GLU A 584 9.43 29.93 -9.18
C GLU A 584 8.01 30.07 -9.78
N GLY A 585 7.47 31.28 -9.85
CA GLY A 585 6.10 31.53 -10.26
C GLY A 585 5.07 30.83 -9.35
N TYR A 586 5.39 30.68 -8.07
CA TYR A 586 4.61 29.98 -7.05
C TYR A 586 4.37 28.48 -7.35
N LYS A 587 5.19 27.89 -8.25
CA LYS A 587 5.19 26.44 -8.50
C LYS A 587 6.30 25.77 -7.70
N SER A 588 5.96 24.71 -6.97
CA SER A 588 6.95 23.92 -6.23
C SER A 588 8.06 23.46 -7.16
N THR A 589 9.30 23.84 -6.88
CA THR A 589 10.47 23.62 -7.75
C THR A 589 11.62 23.05 -6.94
N LEU A 590 12.19 21.94 -7.39
CA LEU A 590 13.31 21.27 -6.75
C LEU A 590 14.64 21.72 -7.39
N TYR A 591 15.58 22.09 -6.55
CA TYR A 591 16.97 22.42 -6.90
C TYR A 591 17.93 21.42 -6.27
N ILE A 592 19.00 21.11 -7.00
CA ILE A 592 20.20 20.41 -6.52
C ILE A 592 21.31 21.44 -6.47
N GLU A 593 21.78 21.76 -5.27
CA GLU A 593 22.82 22.78 -5.02
C GLU A 593 24.10 22.09 -4.51
N PRO A 594 25.13 21.84 -5.38
CA PRO A 594 26.39 21.24 -4.96
C PRO A 594 27.07 22.03 -3.85
N THR A 595 27.63 21.34 -2.86
CA THR A 595 28.34 21.95 -1.73
C THR A 595 29.77 22.42 -2.11
N ASP A 596 30.42 21.74 -3.07
CA ASP A 596 31.70 22.12 -3.66
C ASP A 596 31.48 22.49 -5.14
N THR A 597 31.73 23.75 -5.45
CA THR A 597 31.56 24.33 -6.77
C THR A 597 32.85 24.47 -7.57
N SER A 598 33.97 23.89 -7.09
CA SER A 598 35.20 23.79 -7.87
C SER A 598 34.97 23.04 -9.18
N ALA A 599 35.65 23.40 -10.27
CA ALA A 599 35.38 22.87 -11.60
C ALA A 599 35.43 21.33 -11.68
N LEU A 600 36.36 20.71 -10.93
CA LEU A 600 36.48 19.24 -10.89
C LEU A 600 35.33 18.58 -10.13
N SER A 601 35.00 19.09 -8.95
CA SER A 601 33.88 18.56 -8.15
C SER A 601 32.52 18.80 -8.83
N PHE A 602 32.37 19.96 -9.47
CA PHE A 602 31.17 20.26 -10.24
C PHE A 602 30.98 19.32 -11.42
N SER A 603 32.03 18.95 -12.15
CA SER A 603 31.97 17.96 -13.24
C SER A 603 31.52 16.60 -12.73
N ARG A 604 32.10 16.11 -11.62
CA ARG A 604 31.73 14.84 -10.98
C ARG A 604 30.26 14.86 -10.48
N ASN A 605 29.82 15.98 -9.91
CA ASN A 605 28.44 16.15 -9.49
C ASN A 605 27.49 16.11 -10.68
N THR A 606 27.87 16.70 -11.83
CA THR A 606 27.10 16.65 -13.07
C THR A 606 26.88 15.20 -13.54
N GLU A 607 27.94 14.38 -13.55
CA GLU A 607 27.84 12.95 -13.89
C GLU A 607 26.91 12.20 -12.93
N GLY A 608 27.03 12.45 -11.61
CA GLY A 608 26.16 11.90 -10.58
C GLY A 608 24.68 12.24 -10.81
N VAL A 609 24.41 13.53 -11.07
CA VAL A 609 23.07 14.03 -11.33
C VAL A 609 22.48 13.41 -12.61
N GLN A 610 23.29 13.28 -13.69
CA GLN A 610 22.85 12.62 -14.94
C GLN A 610 22.49 11.15 -14.72
N LYS A 611 23.31 10.43 -13.94
CA LYS A 611 23.05 9.03 -13.60
C LYS A 611 21.78 8.85 -12.77
N ALA A 612 21.58 9.70 -11.76
CA ALA A 612 20.38 9.69 -10.93
C ALA A 612 19.13 10.04 -11.74
N LEU A 613 19.23 11.02 -12.65
CA LEU A 613 18.16 11.40 -13.57
C LEU A 613 17.73 10.22 -14.44
N LYS A 614 18.68 9.53 -15.08
CA LYS A 614 18.38 8.34 -15.90
C LYS A 614 17.65 7.25 -15.12
N LYS A 615 18.01 7.07 -13.84
CA LYS A 615 17.32 6.13 -12.95
C LYS A 615 15.88 6.58 -12.62
N MET A 616 15.70 7.89 -12.34
CA MET A 616 14.38 8.44 -12.07
C MET A 616 13.45 8.40 -13.29
N GLN A 617 13.99 8.56 -14.51
CA GLN A 617 13.21 8.49 -15.75
C GLN A 617 12.57 7.11 -15.99
N ALA A 618 13.05 6.06 -15.36
CA ALA A 618 12.37 4.75 -15.38
C ALA A 618 10.99 4.79 -14.70
N THR A 619 10.81 5.65 -13.68
CA THR A 619 9.53 5.83 -12.97
C THR A 619 8.79 7.07 -13.44
N TYR A 620 9.52 8.12 -13.76
CA TYR A 620 9.02 9.44 -14.18
C TYR A 620 9.63 9.84 -15.52
N PRO A 621 9.17 9.27 -16.65
CA PRO A 621 9.64 9.65 -17.99
C PRO A 621 9.55 11.17 -18.23
N ASP A 622 10.48 11.73 -19.00
CA ASP A 622 10.54 13.14 -19.40
C ASP A 622 10.94 14.13 -18.28
N ILE A 623 11.24 13.67 -17.05
CA ILE A 623 11.91 14.53 -16.08
C ILE A 623 13.32 14.82 -16.60
N THR A 624 13.70 16.11 -16.58
CA THR A 624 15.04 16.56 -16.96
C THR A 624 15.58 17.54 -15.90
N PHE A 625 16.76 18.06 -16.10
CA PHE A 625 17.26 19.16 -15.29
C PHE A 625 17.92 20.22 -16.20
N GLU A 626 17.87 21.45 -15.73
CA GLU A 626 18.51 22.60 -16.34
C GLU A 626 19.60 23.13 -15.40
N ARG A 627 20.78 23.42 -15.95
CA ARG A 627 21.84 24.05 -15.18
C ARG A 627 21.60 25.56 -15.09
N ILE A 628 21.54 26.10 -13.88
CA ILE A 628 21.40 27.53 -13.61
C ILE A 628 22.60 27.97 -12.75
N GLY A 629 23.63 28.53 -13.39
CA GLY A 629 24.89 28.87 -12.72
C GLY A 629 25.56 27.62 -12.11
N GLN A 630 25.66 27.57 -10.79
CA GLN A 630 26.29 26.48 -10.04
C GLN A 630 25.28 25.50 -9.41
N LYS A 631 24.03 25.54 -9.81
CA LYS A 631 22.97 24.62 -9.34
C LYS A 631 22.20 24.02 -10.50
N TYR A 632 21.43 22.97 -10.22
CA TYR A 632 20.53 22.35 -11.18
C TYR A 632 19.09 22.52 -10.73
N LYS A 633 18.23 22.95 -11.65
CA LYS A 633 16.77 22.98 -11.52
C LYS A 633 16.21 21.71 -12.11
N VAL A 634 15.43 20.96 -11.34
CA VAL A 634 14.71 19.78 -11.85
C VAL A 634 13.48 20.25 -12.63
N ILE A 635 13.41 19.88 -13.90
CA ILE A 635 12.28 20.20 -14.79
C ILE A 635 11.28 19.06 -14.73
N ILE A 636 10.11 19.36 -14.19
CA ILE A 636 9.04 18.40 -13.94
C ILE A 636 7.90 18.64 -14.92
N PRO A 637 7.57 17.68 -15.82
CA PRO A 637 6.42 17.77 -16.71
C PRO A 637 5.11 17.99 -15.95
N GLU A 638 4.19 18.79 -16.54
CA GLU A 638 2.92 19.15 -15.91
C GLU A 638 2.06 17.92 -15.53
N LYS A 639 2.16 16.82 -16.30
CA LYS A 639 1.45 15.56 -16.04
C LYS A 639 1.75 14.92 -14.65
N TYR A 640 2.85 15.31 -13.99
CA TYR A 640 3.22 14.84 -12.65
C TYR A 640 2.83 15.82 -11.53
N ARG A 641 2.36 17.02 -11.89
CA ARG A 641 1.96 18.05 -10.93
C ARG A 641 0.51 17.83 -10.51
N GLU A 642 0.29 16.75 -9.75
CA GLU A 642 -1.01 16.46 -9.18
C GLU A 642 -1.37 17.49 -8.10
N GLY A 643 -2.65 17.85 -8.00
CA GLY A 643 -3.14 18.71 -6.93
C GLY A 643 -3.39 17.95 -5.64
N HIS A 644 -3.51 18.69 -4.54
CA HIS A 644 -3.78 18.16 -3.19
C HIS A 644 -4.98 17.17 -3.15
N GLU A 645 -6.02 17.42 -3.93
CA GLU A 645 -7.19 16.54 -4.00
C GLU A 645 -6.87 15.17 -4.60
N THR A 646 -5.94 15.10 -5.57
CA THR A 646 -5.46 13.81 -6.13
C THR A 646 -4.60 13.07 -5.11
N HIS A 647 -3.81 13.80 -4.31
CA HIS A 647 -3.03 13.19 -3.22
C HIS A 647 -3.92 12.46 -2.20
N PHE A 648 -5.15 12.95 -1.94
CA PHE A 648 -6.12 12.22 -1.13
C PHE A 648 -6.47 10.85 -1.74
N ALA A 649 -6.68 10.78 -3.04
CA ALA A 649 -6.92 9.51 -3.72
C ALA A 649 -5.73 8.56 -3.55
N ARG A 650 -4.48 9.07 -3.69
CA ARG A 650 -3.26 8.27 -3.51
C ARG A 650 -3.11 7.71 -2.10
N VAL A 651 -3.38 8.52 -1.07
CA VAL A 651 -3.37 8.05 0.33
C VAL A 651 -4.46 7.01 0.55
N THR A 652 -5.65 7.24 0.01
CA THR A 652 -6.76 6.30 0.12
C THR A 652 -6.43 4.97 -0.57
N GLU A 653 -5.89 4.98 -1.78
CA GLU A 653 -5.41 3.79 -2.48
C GLU A 653 -4.38 3.02 -1.64
N ARG A 654 -3.44 3.71 -1.02
CA ARG A 654 -2.43 3.12 -0.13
C ARG A 654 -3.05 2.49 1.11
N PHE A 655 -4.00 3.17 1.75
CA PHE A 655 -4.75 2.61 2.88
C PHE A 655 -5.52 1.35 2.49
N LEU A 656 -6.23 1.38 1.35
CA LEU A 656 -6.97 0.23 0.83
C LEU A 656 -6.05 -0.94 0.48
N GLU A 657 -4.86 -0.65 -0.06
CA GLU A 657 -3.82 -1.66 -0.30
C GLU A 657 -3.38 -2.33 1.01
N TYR A 658 -3.08 -1.54 2.05
CA TYR A 658 -2.69 -2.07 3.36
C TYR A 658 -3.82 -2.88 4.01
N LEU A 659 -5.05 -2.40 3.92
CA LEU A 659 -6.22 -3.08 4.44
C LEU A 659 -6.46 -4.43 3.76
N LYS A 660 -6.36 -4.47 2.44
CA LYS A 660 -6.60 -5.66 1.61
C LYS A 660 -5.50 -6.71 1.74
N ASN A 661 -4.25 -6.27 1.78
CA ASN A 661 -3.09 -7.15 1.71
C ASN A 661 -2.46 -7.46 3.07
N GLY A 662 -2.80 -6.70 4.12
CA GLY A 662 -2.17 -6.81 5.43
C GLY A 662 -0.66 -6.53 5.38
N ASN A 663 -0.20 -5.68 4.43
CA ASN A 663 1.22 -5.46 4.13
C ASN A 663 1.72 -4.07 4.56
N MET A 664 1.04 -3.42 5.50
CA MET A 664 1.53 -2.15 6.03
C MET A 664 2.95 -2.35 6.59
N PRO A 665 3.93 -1.55 6.15
CA PRO A 665 5.30 -1.66 6.61
C PRO A 665 5.42 -1.50 8.13
N ALA A 666 6.31 -2.27 8.76
CA ALA A 666 6.51 -2.26 10.21
C ALA A 666 6.94 -0.89 10.78
N TRP A 667 7.49 -0.01 9.96
CA TRP A 667 7.90 1.34 10.36
C TRP A 667 6.75 2.35 10.41
N GLU A 668 5.60 2.13 9.76
CA GLU A 668 4.51 3.11 9.69
C GLU A 668 3.95 3.45 11.08
N VAL A 669 3.58 2.48 11.91
CA VAL A 669 3.01 2.73 13.25
C VAL A 669 4.02 3.42 14.18
N PRO A 670 5.27 2.95 14.34
CA PRO A 670 6.27 3.66 15.14
C PRO A 670 6.50 5.10 14.67
N ASN A 671 6.50 5.34 13.35
CA ASN A 671 6.74 6.67 12.81
C ASN A 671 5.52 7.60 12.96
N MET A 672 4.29 7.08 12.89
CA MET A 672 3.10 7.83 13.29
C MET A 672 3.17 8.24 14.77
N LEU A 673 3.55 7.33 15.66
CA LEU A 673 3.74 7.66 17.09
C LEU A 673 4.86 8.69 17.29
N ALA A 674 5.98 8.56 16.60
CA ALA A 674 7.09 9.51 16.68
C ALA A 674 6.67 10.93 16.24
N LYS A 675 5.90 11.04 15.18
CA LYS A 675 5.35 12.30 14.67
C LYS A 675 4.44 12.98 15.68
N TYR A 676 3.44 12.28 16.21
CA TYR A 676 2.49 12.84 17.16
C TYR A 676 3.11 13.13 18.53
N TYR A 677 4.10 12.34 18.95
CA TYR A 677 4.94 12.68 20.12
C TYR A 677 5.65 14.01 19.92
N THR A 678 6.35 14.16 18.78
CA THR A 678 7.12 15.38 18.49
C THR A 678 6.23 16.61 18.54
N THR A 679 5.08 16.60 17.87
CA THR A 679 4.19 17.77 17.80
C THR A 679 3.53 18.09 19.12
N THR A 680 3.02 17.09 19.86
CA THR A 680 2.33 17.33 21.15
C THR A 680 3.29 17.76 22.24
N MET A 681 4.47 17.17 22.32
CA MET A 681 5.49 17.56 23.30
C MET A 681 6.08 18.93 22.99
N ALA A 682 6.26 19.26 21.70
CA ALA A 682 6.70 20.61 21.30
C ALA A 682 5.65 21.68 21.66
N LEU A 683 4.36 21.37 21.54
CA LEU A 683 3.31 22.28 21.98
C LEU A 683 3.38 22.54 23.49
N GLU A 684 3.56 21.49 24.30
CA GLU A 684 3.75 21.65 25.74
C GLU A 684 5.00 22.51 26.08
N MET A 685 6.08 22.32 25.32
CA MET A 685 7.29 23.14 25.47
C MET A 685 7.03 24.60 25.10
N ALA A 686 6.30 24.87 24.01
CA ALA A 686 6.01 26.21 23.54
C ALA A 686 5.02 26.98 24.44
N ARG A 687 4.25 26.29 25.28
CA ARG A 687 3.30 26.87 26.22
C ARG A 687 3.93 27.30 27.58
N LYS A 688 5.11 26.73 27.88
CA LYS A 688 5.94 27.08 29.05
C LYS A 688 6.72 28.34 28.79
#